data_f7e20dd77ad7bc9a1f899bb57edc8cf6
#
_entry.id   f7e20dd77ad7bc9a1f899bb57edc8cf6
#
_cell.length_a   1.000
_cell.length_b   1.000
_cell.length_c   1.000
_cell.angle_alpha   90.00
_cell.angle_beta   90.00
_cell.angle_gamma   90.00
#
_symmetry.space_group_name_H-M   'P 1'
#
loop_
_entity.id
_entity.type
_entity.pdbx_description
1 polymer ?
#
loop_
_entity_poly.entity_id
_entity_poly.type
_entity_poly.pdbx_seq_one_letter_code
_entity_poly.pdbx_strand_id
1 'polypeptide(L)'
;GAPHRLITLMEGEGLFSDVTLIVMAHTLLAIVFSGTVSDGATLTSILAFFKVMLGGIAIGWLFAKILGTMLGLLRNNKNIELSILTVLPYLSFLTAEYMFHVSGVMATAVAGIVMSGWGNTKITPSVKPHFMSVMNYLGYIASVVIFIYVGLQVDLAILSNVSDLLLIVIMTMIAARFVSVFGLLSIVNMFSKFGKIDWKYRTLIFWGSARGAVAIAITLSLGDFKHADDFLAIVTGAVLLSFLIPGLTLGRLVSFLKLDRPPVEESVAKIEGIISAKKKIISQIPEMQTGGILSEKIATDLRSCCMNVIDKSQDELNCLRQEGLGERGEEDLLFFRCLNEERTLYYKMFSNGHITENTYRQLVYSVVTQLDLLKNQGYIPTSTINKIMDKNTWTDRFICIMRKIPGLSVFFEWLRIRRIIQEYEVAWARHKACIQILDRISTTGEMISGTSSYVKTLQDKYLHWDHSALSRLDAIAEQFPEFVRAMQAKHATRMALHTEKSVIEERQAAGNLPENVAEELLEDLSDEMHRLNKMETQTLRIDILETLSRVPFFEVLSREDLTTLAQHLTQSTYPSGKVIIQQGEHSRSLLIIGRGVVRVSRSDNGREKNLATMLAGDFFGERALLLDEPRTATCRAVTPCSILELSLKKLEDIQESYPSVREKLEQVNRERILEQQEKMSAHNTENDNTVVTFN
;
A
#
# COMPACT_ATOMS: atom_id res chain seq x y z
N GLY A 1 -28.07 -0.40 -9.64
CA GLY A 1 -26.97 -1.25 -10.07
C GLY A 1 -26.69 -2.34 -9.05
N ALA A 2 -26.13 -3.45 -9.52
CA ALA A 2 -25.75 -4.54 -8.62
C ALA A 2 -24.64 -4.10 -7.64
N PRO A 3 -24.58 -4.65 -6.41
CA PRO A 3 -23.54 -4.33 -5.45
C PRO A 3 -22.14 -4.61 -6.02
N HIS A 4 -21.17 -3.71 -5.79
CA HIS A 4 -19.82 -3.81 -6.35
C HIS A 4 -19.13 -5.15 -6.01
N ARG A 5 -19.38 -5.69 -4.82
CA ARG A 5 -18.85 -7.01 -4.41
C ARG A 5 -19.31 -8.15 -5.32
N LEU A 6 -20.57 -8.11 -5.75
CA LEU A 6 -21.13 -9.13 -6.66
C LEU A 6 -20.47 -9.02 -8.04
N ILE A 7 -20.32 -7.81 -8.56
CA ILE A 7 -19.67 -7.54 -9.86
C ILE A 7 -18.24 -8.12 -9.81
N THR A 8 -17.46 -7.78 -8.80
CA THR A 8 -16.08 -8.29 -8.63
C THR A 8 -16.00 -9.81 -8.53
N LEU A 9 -16.97 -10.45 -7.84
CA LEU A 9 -17.03 -11.91 -7.74
C LEU A 9 -17.34 -12.55 -9.10
N MET A 10 -18.26 -11.99 -9.87
CA MET A 10 -18.63 -12.50 -11.21
C MET A 10 -17.49 -12.31 -12.21
N GLU A 11 -16.85 -11.13 -12.22
CA GLU A 11 -15.70 -10.85 -13.08
C GLU A 11 -14.51 -11.78 -12.75
N GLY A 12 -14.23 -11.97 -11.46
CA GLY A 12 -13.17 -12.88 -11.02
C GLY A 12 -13.46 -14.33 -11.38
N GLU A 13 -14.70 -14.81 -11.20
CA GLU A 13 -15.12 -16.17 -11.59
C GLU A 13 -14.96 -16.37 -13.09
N GLY A 14 -15.41 -15.39 -13.91
CA GLY A 14 -15.27 -15.45 -15.37
C GLY A 14 -13.81 -15.54 -15.80
N LEU A 15 -12.96 -14.67 -15.28
CA LEU A 15 -11.53 -14.63 -15.62
C LEU A 15 -10.83 -15.98 -15.34
N PHE A 16 -11.00 -16.55 -14.14
CA PHE A 16 -10.38 -17.82 -13.79
C PHE A 16 -10.98 -19.00 -14.55
N SER A 17 -12.29 -18.98 -14.80
CA SER A 17 -12.99 -20.01 -15.57
C SER A 17 -12.49 -20.06 -17.01
N ASP A 18 -12.37 -18.93 -17.68
CA ASP A 18 -11.93 -18.84 -19.07
C ASP A 18 -10.48 -19.31 -19.23
N VAL A 19 -9.58 -18.87 -18.34
CA VAL A 19 -8.19 -19.29 -18.39
C VAL A 19 -8.04 -20.81 -18.15
N THR A 20 -8.76 -21.35 -17.18
CA THR A 20 -8.74 -22.80 -16.88
C THR A 20 -9.30 -23.59 -18.05
N LEU A 21 -10.37 -23.10 -18.68
CA LEU A 21 -10.98 -23.72 -19.86
C LEU A 21 -9.97 -23.85 -21.02
N ILE A 22 -9.22 -22.78 -21.33
CA ILE A 22 -8.23 -22.77 -22.41
C ILE A 22 -7.17 -23.84 -22.16
N VAL A 23 -6.55 -23.84 -20.95
CA VAL A 23 -5.49 -24.78 -20.63
C VAL A 23 -6.00 -26.22 -20.64
N MET A 24 -7.22 -26.45 -20.12
CA MET A 24 -7.84 -27.76 -20.11
C MET A 24 -8.18 -28.25 -21.51
N ALA A 25 -8.74 -27.39 -22.36
CA ALA A 25 -9.07 -27.73 -23.75
C ALA A 25 -7.82 -28.09 -24.56
N HIS A 26 -6.74 -27.30 -24.49
CA HIS A 26 -5.48 -27.61 -25.15
C HIS A 26 -4.90 -28.95 -24.67
N THR A 27 -4.96 -29.22 -23.36
CA THR A 27 -4.47 -30.49 -22.79
C THR A 27 -5.28 -31.68 -23.28
N LEU A 28 -6.61 -31.55 -23.29
CA LEU A 28 -7.50 -32.64 -23.79
C LEU A 28 -7.30 -32.87 -25.28
N LEU A 29 -7.18 -31.82 -26.07
CA LEU A 29 -6.89 -31.92 -27.50
C LEU A 29 -5.56 -32.63 -27.76
N ALA A 30 -4.51 -32.28 -27.01
CA ALA A 30 -3.22 -32.96 -27.11
C ALA A 30 -3.32 -34.46 -26.82
N ILE A 31 -4.16 -34.89 -25.87
CA ILE A 31 -4.41 -36.30 -25.57
C ILE A 31 -5.13 -36.98 -26.74
N VAL A 32 -6.19 -36.34 -27.29
CA VAL A 32 -6.98 -36.87 -28.40
C VAL A 32 -6.10 -37.04 -29.65
N PHE A 33 -5.30 -36.04 -30.00
CA PHE A 33 -4.42 -36.10 -31.15
C PHE A 33 -3.23 -37.08 -30.97
N SER A 34 -2.76 -37.35 -29.74
CA SER A 34 -1.69 -38.32 -29.48
C SER A 34 -2.10 -39.78 -29.63
N GLY A 35 -3.40 -40.06 -29.63
CA GLY A 35 -3.97 -41.43 -29.83
C GLY A 35 -3.62 -42.46 -28.74
N THR A 36 -2.86 -42.09 -27.72
CA THR A 36 -2.36 -43.01 -26.67
C THR A 36 -3.13 -42.81 -25.37
N VAL A 37 -4.23 -43.54 -25.22
CA VAL A 37 -4.92 -43.70 -23.93
C VAL A 37 -4.35 -44.93 -23.22
N SER A 38 -3.12 -44.83 -22.68
CA SER A 38 -2.56 -45.84 -21.78
C SER A 38 -2.64 -45.37 -20.33
N ASP A 39 -2.67 -46.28 -19.36
CA ASP A 39 -2.81 -45.95 -17.93
C ASP A 39 -1.74 -44.98 -17.38
N GLY A 40 -0.59 -44.85 -18.05
CA GLY A 40 0.45 -43.87 -17.74
C GLY A 40 0.21 -42.48 -18.37
N ALA A 41 -0.64 -42.39 -19.41
CA ALA A 41 -0.87 -41.14 -20.16
C ALA A 41 -1.71 -40.12 -19.35
N THR A 42 -2.56 -40.59 -18.45
CA THR A 42 -3.38 -39.68 -17.60
C THR A 42 -2.54 -38.88 -16.60
N LEU A 43 -1.57 -39.52 -15.95
CA LEU A 43 -0.70 -38.84 -14.99
C LEU A 43 0.25 -37.83 -15.68
N THR A 44 0.81 -38.23 -16.84
CA THR A 44 1.66 -37.33 -17.64
C THR A 44 0.89 -36.13 -18.16
N SER A 45 -0.37 -36.30 -18.54
CA SER A 45 -1.24 -35.22 -19.00
C SER A 45 -1.61 -34.27 -17.86
N ILE A 46 -1.89 -34.76 -16.66
CA ILE A 46 -2.12 -33.96 -15.47
C ILE A 46 -0.86 -33.13 -15.12
N LEU A 47 0.31 -33.77 -15.15
CA LEU A 47 1.58 -33.07 -14.91
C LEU A 47 1.86 -32.02 -16.00
N ALA A 48 1.58 -32.30 -17.27
CA ALA A 48 1.69 -31.36 -18.38
C ALA A 48 0.73 -30.18 -18.19
N PHE A 49 -0.51 -30.40 -17.77
CA PHE A 49 -1.46 -29.35 -17.43
C PHE A 49 -0.90 -28.40 -16.38
N PHE A 50 -0.41 -28.93 -15.26
CA PHE A 50 0.18 -28.12 -14.20
C PHE A 50 1.45 -27.38 -14.66
N LYS A 51 2.29 -28.02 -15.47
CA LYS A 51 3.48 -27.40 -16.04
C LYS A 51 3.12 -26.19 -16.91
N VAL A 52 2.16 -26.32 -17.81
CA VAL A 52 1.70 -25.26 -18.71
C VAL A 52 1.04 -24.13 -17.91
N MET A 53 0.22 -24.46 -16.92
CA MET A 53 -0.45 -23.48 -16.06
C MET A 53 0.54 -22.71 -15.18
N LEU A 54 1.39 -23.41 -14.43
CA LEU A 54 2.37 -22.80 -13.52
C LEU A 54 3.45 -22.02 -14.27
N GLY A 55 3.85 -22.53 -15.45
CA GLY A 55 4.77 -21.81 -16.33
C GLY A 55 4.19 -20.47 -16.80
N GLY A 56 2.93 -20.45 -17.20
CA GLY A 56 2.22 -19.20 -17.54
C GLY A 56 2.17 -18.23 -16.35
N ILE A 57 1.84 -18.73 -15.15
CA ILE A 57 1.85 -17.92 -13.91
C ILE A 57 3.23 -17.29 -13.67
N ALA A 58 4.30 -18.08 -13.79
CA ALA A 58 5.66 -17.62 -13.53
C ALA A 58 6.08 -16.51 -14.52
N ILE A 59 5.80 -16.70 -15.81
CA ILE A 59 6.13 -15.72 -16.86
C ILE A 59 5.33 -14.43 -16.68
N GLY A 60 4.02 -14.53 -16.46
CA GLY A 60 3.17 -13.36 -16.23
C GLY A 60 3.59 -12.53 -15.01
N TRP A 61 3.94 -13.22 -13.92
CA TRP A 61 4.48 -12.59 -12.72
C TRP A 61 5.82 -11.89 -12.99
N LEU A 62 6.73 -12.55 -13.73
CA LEU A 62 8.03 -12.01 -14.05
C LEU A 62 7.93 -10.73 -14.89
N PHE A 63 7.15 -10.77 -15.99
CA PHE A 63 6.95 -9.61 -16.85
C PHE A 63 6.28 -8.46 -16.14
N ALA A 64 5.27 -8.72 -15.31
CA ALA A 64 4.64 -7.70 -14.48
C ALA A 64 5.64 -7.05 -13.51
N LYS A 65 6.55 -7.84 -12.92
CA LYS A 65 7.61 -7.31 -12.05
C LYS A 65 8.63 -6.47 -12.80
N ILE A 66 9.11 -6.93 -13.93
CA ILE A 66 10.09 -6.21 -14.76
C ILE A 66 9.50 -4.89 -15.25
N LEU A 67 8.37 -4.94 -15.96
CA LEU A 67 7.75 -3.75 -16.53
C LEU A 67 7.18 -2.81 -15.47
N GLY A 68 6.66 -3.35 -14.37
CA GLY A 68 6.22 -2.55 -13.23
C GLY A 68 7.37 -1.83 -12.52
N THR A 69 8.57 -2.40 -12.45
CA THR A 69 9.75 -1.68 -11.95
C THR A 69 10.22 -0.62 -12.92
N MET A 70 10.18 -0.89 -14.24
CA MET A 70 10.46 0.11 -15.27
C MET A 70 9.50 1.31 -15.21
N LEU A 71 8.22 1.06 -15.02
CA LEU A 71 7.22 2.12 -14.76
C LEU A 71 7.62 3.01 -13.57
N GLY A 72 8.13 2.42 -12.51
CA GLY A 72 8.62 3.16 -11.35
C GLY A 72 9.84 4.05 -11.64
N LEU A 73 10.63 3.72 -12.64
CA LEU A 73 11.81 4.48 -13.06
C LEU A 73 11.47 5.59 -14.07
N LEU A 74 10.43 5.37 -14.91
CA LEU A 74 10.08 6.24 -16.06
C LEU A 74 8.86 7.15 -15.76
N ARG A 75 8.63 7.49 -14.51
CA ARG A 75 7.41 8.17 -13.98
C ARG A 75 7.05 9.52 -14.62
N ASN A 76 7.87 10.12 -15.46
CA ASN A 76 7.67 11.49 -15.93
C ASN A 76 6.91 11.62 -17.25
N ASN A 77 6.64 10.52 -17.96
CA ASN A 77 6.00 10.61 -19.27
C ASN A 77 4.74 9.75 -19.33
N LYS A 78 3.58 10.41 -19.35
CA LYS A 78 2.25 9.76 -19.38
C LYS A 78 2.11 8.80 -20.56
N ASN A 79 2.67 9.15 -21.72
CA ASN A 79 2.56 8.35 -22.95
C ASN A 79 3.41 7.09 -22.84
N ILE A 80 4.61 7.15 -22.23
CA ILE A 80 5.46 5.99 -22.01
C ILE A 80 4.80 5.04 -21.01
N GLU A 81 4.25 5.55 -19.91
CA GLU A 81 3.52 4.72 -18.94
C GLU A 81 2.34 4.00 -19.60
N LEU A 82 1.54 4.72 -20.37
CA LEU A 82 0.40 4.14 -21.09
C LEU A 82 0.85 3.06 -22.09
N SER A 83 1.93 3.31 -22.83
CA SER A 83 2.47 2.36 -23.79
C SER A 83 2.98 1.09 -23.14
N ILE A 84 3.73 1.20 -22.04
CA ILE A 84 4.23 0.04 -21.27
C ILE A 84 3.07 -0.81 -20.75
N LEU A 85 2.05 -0.15 -20.19
CA LEU A 85 0.87 -0.84 -19.65
C LEU A 85 0.08 -1.56 -20.75
N THR A 86 0.00 -0.96 -21.94
CA THR A 86 -0.70 -1.56 -23.10
C THR A 86 0.10 -2.71 -23.70
N VAL A 87 1.42 -2.62 -23.76
CA VAL A 87 2.30 -3.66 -24.32
C VAL A 87 2.44 -4.87 -23.39
N LEU A 88 2.36 -4.69 -22.09
CA LEU A 88 2.55 -5.74 -21.08
C LEU A 88 1.75 -7.04 -21.34
N PRO A 89 0.42 -7.00 -21.56
CA PRO A 89 -0.34 -8.22 -21.81
C PRO A 89 0.09 -8.92 -23.09
N TYR A 90 0.33 -8.19 -24.16
CA TYR A 90 0.77 -8.79 -25.42
C TYR A 90 2.17 -9.42 -25.32
N LEU A 91 3.11 -8.74 -24.66
CA LEU A 91 4.47 -9.24 -24.48
C LEU A 91 4.49 -10.48 -23.59
N SER A 92 3.73 -10.49 -22.50
CA SER A 92 3.63 -11.67 -21.63
C SER A 92 2.96 -12.84 -22.33
N PHE A 93 1.92 -12.60 -23.15
CA PHE A 93 1.27 -13.62 -23.97
C PHE A 93 2.23 -14.25 -24.98
N LEU A 94 2.82 -13.41 -25.85
CA LEU A 94 3.71 -13.88 -26.94
C LEU A 94 4.91 -14.63 -26.39
N THR A 95 5.50 -14.15 -25.32
CA THR A 95 6.67 -14.81 -24.73
C THR A 95 6.28 -16.16 -24.11
N ALA A 96 5.17 -16.24 -23.40
CA ALA A 96 4.69 -17.48 -22.79
C ALA A 96 4.34 -18.52 -23.84
N GLU A 97 3.57 -18.16 -24.86
CA GLU A 97 3.03 -19.06 -25.87
C GLU A 97 4.11 -19.52 -26.86
N TYR A 98 4.86 -18.58 -27.45
CA TYR A 98 5.79 -18.88 -28.54
C TYR A 98 7.21 -19.22 -28.11
N MET A 99 7.73 -18.63 -27.00
CA MET A 99 9.10 -18.92 -26.55
C MET A 99 9.17 -20.07 -25.56
N PHE A 100 8.22 -20.15 -24.63
CA PHE A 100 8.25 -21.15 -23.55
C PHE A 100 7.22 -22.27 -23.70
N HIS A 101 6.34 -22.19 -24.69
CA HIS A 101 5.27 -23.16 -24.94
C HIS A 101 4.43 -23.45 -23.68
N VAL A 102 4.08 -22.37 -22.95
CA VAL A 102 3.19 -22.39 -21.77
C VAL A 102 2.04 -21.43 -22.00
N SER A 103 0.99 -21.52 -21.17
CA SER A 103 -0.23 -20.74 -21.37
C SER A 103 -0.01 -19.22 -21.37
N GLY A 104 -0.10 -18.60 -22.55
CA GLY A 104 -0.05 -17.16 -22.74
C GLY A 104 -1.22 -16.44 -22.08
N VAL A 105 -2.41 -17.05 -22.07
CA VAL A 105 -3.60 -16.48 -21.43
C VAL A 105 -3.45 -16.43 -19.91
N MET A 106 -2.89 -17.50 -19.31
CA MET A 106 -2.56 -17.49 -17.89
C MET A 106 -1.52 -16.43 -17.57
N ALA A 107 -0.51 -16.27 -18.43
CA ALA A 107 0.51 -15.24 -18.25
C ALA A 107 -0.08 -13.82 -18.27
N THR A 108 -0.96 -13.51 -19.22
CA THR A 108 -1.64 -12.19 -19.28
C THR A 108 -2.55 -11.95 -18.08
N ALA A 109 -3.33 -12.95 -17.66
CA ALA A 109 -4.21 -12.85 -16.51
C ALA A 109 -3.43 -12.57 -15.22
N VAL A 110 -2.35 -13.30 -14.98
CA VAL A 110 -1.48 -13.10 -13.80
C VAL A 110 -0.74 -11.75 -13.89
N ALA A 111 -0.28 -11.36 -15.07
CA ALA A 111 0.32 -10.04 -15.24
C ALA A 111 -0.66 -8.92 -14.89
N GLY A 112 -1.91 -9.03 -15.32
CA GLY A 112 -2.99 -8.10 -14.95
C GLY A 112 -3.28 -8.08 -13.44
N ILE A 113 -3.38 -9.23 -12.80
CA ILE A 113 -3.60 -9.35 -11.34
C ILE A 113 -2.44 -8.70 -10.56
N VAL A 114 -1.19 -8.98 -10.94
CA VAL A 114 0.00 -8.41 -10.29
C VAL A 114 0.05 -6.89 -10.49
N MET A 115 -0.30 -6.41 -11.68
CA MET A 115 -0.36 -4.96 -11.97
C MET A 115 -1.53 -4.27 -11.28
N SER A 116 -2.68 -4.91 -11.16
CA SER A 116 -3.83 -4.37 -10.40
C SER A 116 -3.54 -4.28 -8.89
N GLY A 117 -2.74 -5.18 -8.35
CA GLY A 117 -2.30 -5.17 -6.95
C GLY A 117 -1.04 -4.32 -6.75
N TRP A 118 0.11 -4.93 -6.86
CA TRP A 118 1.42 -4.30 -6.63
C TRP A 118 1.75 -3.22 -7.66
N GLY A 119 1.45 -3.46 -8.95
CA GLY A 119 1.75 -2.52 -10.03
C GLY A 119 0.91 -1.26 -10.01
N ASN A 120 -0.31 -1.33 -9.47
CA ASN A 120 -1.23 -0.18 -9.38
C ASN A 120 -0.62 1.05 -8.69
N THR A 121 0.36 0.84 -7.86
CA THR A 121 1.08 1.88 -7.12
C THR A 121 2.28 2.44 -7.90
N LYS A 122 2.68 1.78 -8.99
CA LYS A 122 3.73 2.25 -9.91
C LYS A 122 3.16 3.13 -11.02
N ILE A 123 1.84 3.06 -11.22
CA ILE A 123 1.12 3.84 -12.22
C ILE A 123 0.82 5.21 -11.64
N THR A 124 1.16 6.25 -12.37
CA THR A 124 0.81 7.63 -11.99
C THR A 124 -0.71 7.78 -11.89
N PRO A 125 -1.25 8.38 -10.81
CA PRO A 125 -2.69 8.51 -10.60
C PRO A 125 -3.46 9.17 -11.76
N SER A 126 -2.83 10.11 -12.47
CA SER A 126 -3.42 10.76 -13.64
C SER A 126 -3.48 9.87 -14.89
N VAL A 127 -2.61 8.86 -15.00
CA VAL A 127 -2.58 7.91 -16.14
C VAL A 127 -3.62 6.81 -15.98
N LYS A 128 -3.92 6.41 -14.75
CA LYS A 128 -4.83 5.31 -14.45
C LYS A 128 -6.22 5.44 -15.08
N PRO A 129 -6.93 6.58 -14.98
CA PRO A 129 -8.24 6.74 -15.64
C PRO A 129 -8.16 6.61 -17.16
N HIS A 130 -7.13 7.18 -17.79
CA HIS A 130 -6.90 7.09 -19.23
C HIS A 130 -6.62 5.65 -19.67
N PHE A 131 -5.75 4.95 -18.94
CA PHE A 131 -5.46 3.55 -19.18
C PHE A 131 -6.72 2.68 -19.09
N MET A 132 -7.53 2.85 -18.03
CA MET A 132 -8.79 2.12 -17.88
C MET A 132 -9.76 2.41 -19.02
N SER A 133 -9.86 3.66 -19.47
CA SER A 133 -10.70 4.04 -20.60
C SER A 133 -10.25 3.35 -21.89
N VAL A 134 -8.94 3.37 -22.18
CA VAL A 134 -8.37 2.71 -23.37
C VAL A 134 -8.59 1.20 -23.33
N MET A 135 -8.32 0.54 -22.18
CA MET A 135 -8.49 -0.91 -22.04
C MET A 135 -9.95 -1.32 -22.14
N ASN A 136 -10.88 -0.57 -21.55
CA ASN A 136 -12.31 -0.82 -21.69
C ASN A 136 -12.78 -0.69 -23.14
N TYR A 137 -12.27 0.32 -23.86
CA TYR A 137 -12.59 0.53 -25.27
C TYR A 137 -12.05 -0.60 -26.16
N LEU A 138 -10.80 -1.02 -25.96
CA LEU A 138 -10.21 -2.15 -26.67
C LEU A 138 -10.97 -3.46 -26.37
N GLY A 139 -11.32 -3.70 -25.11
CA GLY A 139 -12.15 -4.85 -24.71
C GLY A 139 -13.52 -4.84 -25.37
N TYR A 140 -14.16 -3.67 -25.47
CA TYR A 140 -15.42 -3.52 -26.17
C TYR A 140 -15.29 -3.84 -27.66
N ILE A 141 -14.29 -3.27 -28.36
CA ILE A 141 -14.04 -3.58 -29.79
C ILE A 141 -13.79 -5.08 -29.99
N ALA A 142 -12.90 -5.68 -29.17
CA ALA A 142 -12.61 -7.10 -29.27
C ALA A 142 -13.89 -7.95 -29.09
N SER A 143 -14.73 -7.61 -28.12
CA SER A 143 -16.00 -8.28 -27.90
C SER A 143 -16.95 -8.14 -29.12
N VAL A 144 -17.08 -6.95 -29.69
CA VAL A 144 -17.92 -6.70 -30.87
C VAL A 144 -17.43 -7.53 -32.06
N VAL A 145 -16.10 -7.52 -32.32
CA VAL A 145 -15.53 -8.28 -33.45
C VAL A 145 -15.79 -9.79 -33.27
N ILE A 146 -15.62 -10.32 -32.08
CA ILE A 146 -15.86 -11.73 -31.77
C ILE A 146 -17.34 -12.09 -31.98
N PHE A 147 -18.28 -11.24 -31.49
CA PHE A 147 -19.71 -11.52 -31.65
C PHE A 147 -20.16 -11.43 -33.10
N ILE A 148 -19.62 -10.49 -33.89
CA ILE A 148 -19.87 -10.43 -35.35
C ILE A 148 -19.35 -11.71 -36.01
N TYR A 149 -18.12 -12.09 -35.69
CA TYR A 149 -17.51 -13.30 -36.25
C TYR A 149 -18.31 -14.57 -35.93
N VAL A 150 -18.72 -14.70 -34.64
CA VAL A 150 -19.61 -15.79 -34.21
C VAL A 150 -20.93 -15.80 -34.98
N GLY A 151 -21.55 -14.62 -35.13
CA GLY A 151 -22.82 -14.50 -35.87
C GLY A 151 -22.70 -14.92 -37.34
N LEU A 152 -21.56 -14.66 -37.98
CA LEU A 152 -21.29 -15.07 -39.36
C LEU A 152 -21.05 -16.57 -39.51
N GLN A 153 -20.57 -17.24 -38.44
CA GLN A 153 -20.30 -18.68 -38.44
C GLN A 153 -21.50 -19.56 -38.06
N VAL A 154 -22.60 -18.96 -37.60
CA VAL A 154 -23.81 -19.72 -37.23
C VAL A 154 -24.53 -20.20 -38.46
N ASP A 155 -24.52 -21.49 -38.74
CA ASP A 155 -25.40 -22.14 -39.72
C ASP A 155 -26.59 -22.77 -38.97
N LEU A 156 -27.77 -22.14 -39.19
CA LEU A 156 -29.02 -22.59 -38.57
C LEU A 156 -29.43 -24.00 -39.00
N ALA A 157 -29.04 -24.44 -40.20
CA ALA A 157 -29.32 -25.80 -40.69
C ALA A 157 -28.54 -26.83 -39.94
N ILE A 158 -27.23 -26.59 -39.72
CA ILE A 158 -26.38 -27.51 -38.89
C ILE A 158 -26.87 -27.52 -37.45
N LEU A 159 -27.25 -26.37 -36.90
CA LEU A 159 -27.75 -26.25 -35.53
C LEU A 159 -29.04 -27.05 -35.31
N SER A 160 -29.92 -27.12 -36.31
CA SER A 160 -31.13 -27.93 -36.22
C SER A 160 -30.85 -29.45 -36.19
N ASN A 161 -29.81 -29.91 -36.91
CA ASN A 161 -29.43 -31.31 -36.96
C ASN A 161 -28.79 -31.82 -35.68
N VAL A 162 -28.14 -30.94 -34.88
CA VAL A 162 -27.50 -31.27 -33.60
C VAL A 162 -28.31 -30.84 -32.37
N SER A 163 -29.60 -30.52 -32.54
CA SER A 163 -30.48 -30.01 -31.49
C SER A 163 -30.55 -30.87 -30.25
N ASP A 164 -30.64 -32.21 -30.42
CA ASP A 164 -30.74 -33.16 -29.31
C ASP A 164 -29.46 -33.18 -28.47
N LEU A 165 -28.31 -33.15 -29.16
CA LEU A 165 -27.01 -33.13 -28.51
C LEU A 165 -26.78 -31.79 -27.80
N LEU A 166 -27.18 -30.69 -28.43
CA LEU A 166 -27.16 -29.34 -27.87
C LEU A 166 -27.97 -29.26 -26.58
N LEU A 167 -29.17 -29.84 -26.56
CA LEU A 167 -30.03 -29.85 -25.37
C LEU A 167 -29.35 -30.65 -24.22
N ILE A 168 -28.74 -31.77 -24.50
CA ILE A 168 -27.99 -32.57 -23.51
C ILE A 168 -26.81 -31.77 -22.96
N VAL A 169 -26.05 -31.08 -23.82
CA VAL A 169 -24.92 -30.27 -23.40
C VAL A 169 -25.38 -29.10 -22.50
N ILE A 170 -26.48 -28.41 -22.86
CA ILE A 170 -27.00 -27.30 -22.04
C ILE A 170 -27.48 -27.84 -20.68
N MET A 171 -28.21 -28.94 -20.64
CA MET A 171 -28.68 -29.51 -19.38
C MET A 171 -27.51 -29.94 -18.48
N THR A 172 -26.46 -30.54 -19.08
CA THR A 172 -25.24 -30.89 -18.36
C THR A 172 -24.49 -29.69 -17.83
N MET A 173 -24.40 -28.61 -18.63
CA MET A 173 -23.82 -27.35 -18.21
C MET A 173 -24.56 -26.72 -17.01
N ILE A 174 -25.89 -26.71 -17.05
CA ILE A 174 -26.74 -26.20 -15.96
C ILE A 174 -26.56 -27.07 -14.70
N ALA A 175 -26.56 -28.38 -14.83
CA ALA A 175 -26.35 -29.30 -13.71
C ALA A 175 -24.96 -29.14 -13.08
N ALA A 176 -23.92 -29.11 -13.89
CA ALA A 176 -22.54 -28.91 -13.42
C ALA A 176 -22.38 -27.56 -12.68
N ARG A 177 -23.01 -26.51 -13.22
CA ARG A 177 -22.99 -25.19 -12.60
C ARG A 177 -23.78 -25.16 -11.29
N PHE A 178 -24.92 -25.85 -11.23
CA PHE A 178 -25.67 -25.98 -9.98
C PHE A 178 -24.82 -26.63 -8.88
N VAL A 179 -24.16 -27.74 -9.20
CA VAL A 179 -23.24 -28.42 -8.26
C VAL A 179 -22.07 -27.51 -7.85
N SER A 180 -21.48 -26.78 -8.79
CA SER A 180 -20.37 -25.87 -8.49
C SER A 180 -20.80 -24.73 -7.57
N VAL A 181 -21.88 -24.00 -7.91
CA VAL A 181 -22.30 -22.81 -7.17
C VAL A 181 -22.96 -23.14 -5.84
N PHE A 182 -23.86 -24.14 -5.81
CA PHE A 182 -24.55 -24.47 -4.57
C PHE A 182 -23.82 -25.53 -3.73
N GLY A 183 -23.03 -26.41 -4.35
CA GLY A 183 -22.20 -27.39 -3.66
C GLY A 183 -20.88 -26.82 -3.16
N LEU A 184 -19.92 -26.55 -4.09
CA LEU A 184 -18.57 -26.14 -3.73
C LEU A 184 -18.53 -24.78 -3.00
N LEU A 185 -19.32 -23.80 -3.44
CA LEU A 185 -19.35 -22.49 -2.78
C LEU A 185 -19.91 -22.58 -1.36
N SER A 186 -20.77 -23.56 -1.07
CA SER A 186 -21.23 -23.82 0.30
C SER A 186 -20.10 -24.33 1.19
N ILE A 187 -19.24 -25.20 0.65
CA ILE A 187 -18.04 -25.68 1.36
C ILE A 187 -17.07 -24.52 1.61
N VAL A 188 -16.81 -23.69 0.61
CA VAL A 188 -15.97 -22.50 0.75
C VAL A 188 -16.52 -21.52 1.79
N ASN A 189 -17.84 -21.31 1.82
CA ASN A 189 -18.51 -20.48 2.83
C ASN A 189 -18.33 -21.00 4.28
N MET A 190 -18.16 -22.29 4.46
CA MET A 190 -17.92 -22.89 5.79
C MET A 190 -16.53 -22.54 6.32
N PHE A 191 -15.53 -22.41 5.43
CA PHE A 191 -14.15 -22.07 5.78
C PHE A 191 -13.82 -20.58 5.61
N SER A 192 -14.71 -19.78 5.01
CA SER A 192 -14.46 -18.38 4.71
C SER A 192 -14.50 -17.49 5.96
N LYS A 193 -13.38 -16.80 6.21
CA LYS A 193 -13.28 -15.73 7.23
C LYS A 193 -13.75 -14.35 6.72
N PHE A 194 -14.03 -14.22 5.42
CA PHE A 194 -14.33 -12.93 4.75
C PHE A 194 -15.83 -12.66 4.54
N GLY A 195 -16.69 -13.24 5.37
CA GLY A 195 -18.14 -13.08 5.26
C GLY A 195 -18.77 -14.10 4.30
N LYS A 196 -19.93 -14.58 4.69
CA LYS A 196 -20.70 -15.58 3.94
C LYS A 196 -21.29 -14.95 2.67
N ILE A 197 -21.24 -15.69 1.56
CA ILE A 197 -21.94 -15.31 0.32
C ILE A 197 -23.39 -15.74 0.47
N ASP A 198 -24.32 -14.76 0.49
CA ASP A 198 -25.75 -14.99 0.64
C ASP A 198 -26.32 -15.81 -0.54
N TRP A 199 -27.45 -16.48 -0.30
CA TRP A 199 -28.11 -17.30 -1.31
C TRP A 199 -28.57 -16.47 -2.52
N LYS A 200 -28.94 -15.20 -2.34
CA LYS A 200 -29.28 -14.27 -3.40
C LYS A 200 -28.12 -14.02 -4.38
N TYR A 201 -26.91 -13.83 -3.85
CA TYR A 201 -25.70 -13.70 -4.67
C TYR A 201 -25.37 -14.98 -5.41
N ARG A 202 -25.54 -16.15 -4.76
CA ARG A 202 -25.33 -17.45 -5.40
C ARG A 202 -26.28 -17.67 -6.58
N THR A 203 -27.57 -17.31 -6.41
CA THR A 203 -28.57 -17.40 -7.48
C THR A 203 -28.17 -16.52 -8.67
N LEU A 204 -27.67 -15.30 -8.42
CA LEU A 204 -27.21 -14.44 -9.50
C LEU A 204 -25.91 -14.96 -10.17
N ILE A 205 -24.96 -15.47 -9.39
CA ILE A 205 -23.74 -16.11 -9.92
C ILE A 205 -24.13 -17.34 -10.78
N PHE A 206 -25.07 -18.14 -10.32
CA PHE A 206 -25.58 -19.29 -11.06
C PHE A 206 -26.20 -18.89 -12.41
N TRP A 207 -27.07 -17.86 -12.40
CA TRP A 207 -27.82 -17.43 -13.58
C TRP A 207 -27.01 -16.51 -14.51
N GLY A 208 -26.18 -15.62 -13.97
CA GLY A 208 -25.50 -14.57 -14.71
C GLY A 208 -24.19 -14.97 -15.39
N SER A 209 -23.76 -16.22 -15.33
CA SER A 209 -22.56 -16.68 -16.00
C SER A 209 -22.82 -16.97 -17.47
N ALA A 210 -22.81 -15.92 -18.25
CA ALA A 210 -22.72 -16.04 -19.70
C ALA A 210 -21.35 -16.62 -20.09
N ARG A 211 -21.31 -17.71 -20.82
CA ARG A 211 -20.07 -18.30 -21.33
C ARG A 211 -19.53 -17.44 -22.45
N GLY A 212 -18.25 -17.07 -22.35
CA GLY A 212 -17.65 -16.11 -23.23
C GLY A 212 -17.28 -16.64 -24.61
N ALA A 213 -16.92 -15.72 -25.48
CA ALA A 213 -16.40 -15.94 -26.81
C ALA A 213 -15.13 -16.81 -26.86
N VAL A 214 -14.46 -17.00 -25.71
CA VAL A 214 -13.27 -17.86 -25.57
C VAL A 214 -13.56 -19.31 -25.95
N ALA A 215 -14.71 -19.85 -25.58
CA ALA A 215 -15.09 -21.21 -25.94
C ALA A 215 -15.19 -21.40 -27.47
N ILE A 216 -15.74 -20.39 -28.16
CA ILE A 216 -15.84 -20.39 -29.62
C ILE A 216 -14.46 -20.26 -30.26
N ALA A 217 -13.60 -19.36 -29.74
CA ALA A 217 -12.26 -19.21 -30.25
C ALA A 217 -11.44 -20.51 -30.17
N ILE A 218 -11.61 -21.27 -29.09
CA ILE A 218 -10.99 -22.60 -28.95
C ILE A 218 -11.52 -23.56 -29.99
N THR A 219 -12.85 -23.58 -30.20
CA THR A 219 -13.47 -24.48 -31.18
C THR A 219 -13.02 -24.15 -32.61
N LEU A 220 -12.87 -22.90 -32.96
CA LEU A 220 -12.33 -22.46 -34.24
C LEU A 220 -10.86 -22.86 -34.44
N SER A 221 -10.11 -23.05 -33.37
CA SER A 221 -8.72 -23.52 -33.46
C SER A 221 -8.60 -25.04 -33.69
N LEU A 222 -9.70 -25.80 -33.72
CA LEU A 222 -9.70 -27.24 -33.96
C LEU A 222 -9.26 -27.65 -35.38
N GLY A 223 -9.29 -26.74 -36.34
CA GLY A 223 -8.81 -26.98 -37.70
C GLY A 223 -9.45 -28.17 -38.39
N ASP A 224 -8.62 -29.09 -38.91
CA ASP A 224 -9.06 -30.28 -39.70
C ASP A 224 -9.58 -31.44 -38.86
N PHE A 225 -10.12 -31.23 -37.67
CA PHE A 225 -10.73 -32.29 -36.86
C PHE A 225 -12.02 -32.81 -37.52
N LYS A 226 -12.18 -34.11 -37.63
CA LYS A 226 -13.27 -34.80 -38.38
C LYS A 226 -14.70 -34.31 -38.02
N HIS A 227 -14.89 -33.84 -36.78
CA HIS A 227 -16.20 -33.33 -36.27
C HIS A 227 -16.12 -31.85 -35.87
N ALA A 228 -15.25 -31.07 -36.47
CA ALA A 228 -15.03 -29.67 -36.08
C ALA A 228 -16.32 -28.83 -36.28
N ASP A 229 -17.05 -29.08 -37.37
CA ASP A 229 -18.30 -28.34 -37.68
C ASP A 229 -19.41 -28.64 -36.65
N ASP A 230 -19.58 -29.91 -36.26
CA ASP A 230 -20.55 -30.31 -35.24
C ASP A 230 -20.19 -29.69 -33.88
N PHE A 231 -18.90 -29.71 -33.49
CA PHE A 231 -18.44 -29.03 -32.29
C PHE A 231 -18.65 -27.52 -32.34
N LEU A 232 -18.37 -26.91 -33.46
CA LEU A 232 -18.57 -25.47 -33.65
C LEU A 232 -20.06 -25.12 -33.52
N ALA A 233 -20.96 -25.90 -34.12
CA ALA A 233 -22.39 -25.68 -34.01
C ALA A 233 -22.90 -25.83 -32.57
N ILE A 234 -22.49 -26.90 -31.87
CA ILE A 234 -22.85 -27.13 -30.46
C ILE A 234 -22.38 -26.02 -29.55
N VAL A 235 -21.09 -25.67 -29.63
CA VAL A 235 -20.49 -24.64 -28.78
C VAL A 235 -21.12 -23.26 -29.09
N THR A 236 -21.28 -22.92 -30.36
CA THR A 236 -21.88 -21.67 -30.75
C THR A 236 -23.37 -21.57 -30.32
N GLY A 237 -24.12 -22.65 -30.47
CA GLY A 237 -25.49 -22.76 -29.97
C GLY A 237 -25.59 -22.64 -28.46
N ALA A 238 -24.71 -23.32 -27.71
CA ALA A 238 -24.67 -23.24 -26.26
C ALA A 238 -24.30 -21.83 -25.78
N VAL A 239 -23.30 -21.18 -26.40
CA VAL A 239 -22.93 -19.78 -26.11
C VAL A 239 -24.08 -18.83 -26.42
N LEU A 240 -24.70 -18.95 -27.58
CA LEU A 240 -25.83 -18.09 -27.98
C LEU A 240 -26.95 -18.17 -26.94
N LEU A 241 -27.36 -19.37 -26.53
CA LEU A 241 -28.41 -19.57 -25.54
C LEU A 241 -27.98 -19.10 -24.14
N SER A 242 -26.71 -19.28 -23.79
CA SER A 242 -26.17 -18.78 -22.51
C SER A 242 -26.09 -17.26 -22.43
N PHE A 243 -26.07 -16.57 -23.54
CA PHE A 243 -26.20 -15.09 -23.63
C PHE A 243 -27.64 -14.62 -23.69
N LEU A 244 -28.46 -15.25 -24.54
CA LEU A 244 -29.82 -14.82 -24.81
C LEU A 244 -30.71 -14.96 -23.57
N ILE A 245 -30.68 -16.15 -22.92
CA ILE A 245 -31.56 -16.43 -21.79
C ILE A 245 -31.21 -15.60 -20.55
N PRO A 246 -29.98 -15.60 -20.04
CA PRO A 246 -29.61 -14.74 -18.94
C PRO A 246 -29.69 -13.25 -19.29
N GLY A 247 -29.26 -12.85 -20.50
CA GLY A 247 -29.27 -11.44 -20.92
C GLY A 247 -30.67 -10.81 -20.87
N LEU A 248 -31.71 -11.54 -21.28
CA LEU A 248 -33.08 -11.07 -21.24
C LEU A 248 -33.77 -11.18 -19.87
N THR A 249 -33.28 -12.10 -19.02
CA THR A 249 -33.95 -12.44 -17.75
C THR A 249 -33.21 -11.92 -16.51
N LEU A 250 -31.93 -11.63 -16.60
CA LEU A 250 -31.10 -11.21 -15.47
C LEU A 250 -31.62 -9.93 -14.79
N GLY A 251 -32.03 -8.95 -15.57
CA GLY A 251 -32.59 -7.70 -15.03
C GLY A 251 -33.84 -7.95 -14.18
N ARG A 252 -34.75 -8.82 -14.65
CA ARG A 252 -35.94 -9.21 -13.90
C ARG A 252 -35.62 -10.00 -12.65
N LEU A 253 -34.61 -10.87 -12.72
CA LEU A 253 -34.13 -11.66 -11.59
C LEU A 253 -33.51 -10.77 -10.49
N VAL A 254 -32.70 -9.77 -10.89
CA VAL A 254 -32.09 -8.79 -9.97
C VAL A 254 -33.19 -8.02 -9.22
N SER A 255 -34.21 -7.54 -9.94
CA SER A 255 -35.34 -6.84 -9.32
C SER A 255 -36.20 -7.75 -8.43
N PHE A 256 -36.42 -9.00 -8.84
CA PHE A 256 -37.14 -9.99 -8.03
C PHE A 256 -36.42 -10.31 -6.72
N LEU A 257 -35.07 -10.41 -6.74
CA LEU A 257 -34.24 -10.62 -5.56
C LEU A 257 -34.06 -9.34 -4.72
N LYS A 258 -34.60 -8.19 -5.18
CA LYS A 258 -34.44 -6.87 -4.57
C LYS A 258 -32.97 -6.46 -4.38
N LEU A 259 -32.12 -6.81 -5.32
CA LEU A 259 -30.69 -6.47 -5.34
C LEU A 259 -30.39 -5.24 -6.18
N ASP A 260 -31.39 -4.68 -6.85
CA ASP A 260 -31.38 -3.40 -7.57
C ASP A 260 -31.54 -2.20 -6.64
N ARG A 261 -31.93 -2.43 -5.39
CA ARG A 261 -32.04 -1.37 -4.39
C ARG A 261 -30.64 -1.07 -3.85
N PRO A 262 -30.14 0.17 -4.02
CA PRO A 262 -28.90 0.55 -3.39
C PRO A 262 -29.01 0.40 -1.86
N PRO A 263 -27.93 0.10 -1.15
CA PRO A 263 -27.89 0.16 0.30
C PRO A 263 -28.46 1.49 0.79
N VAL A 264 -29.10 1.49 1.94
CA VAL A 264 -29.73 2.70 2.49
C VAL A 264 -28.72 3.83 2.61
N GLU A 265 -27.47 3.52 2.93
CA GLU A 265 -26.34 4.44 3.02
C GLU A 265 -26.03 5.12 1.67
N GLU A 266 -26.08 4.38 0.56
CA GLU A 266 -25.88 4.94 -0.78
C GLU A 266 -27.07 5.80 -1.23
N SER A 267 -28.29 5.41 -0.85
CA SER A 267 -29.51 6.18 -1.09
C SER A 267 -29.48 7.51 -0.35
N VAL A 268 -29.12 7.49 0.91
CA VAL A 268 -28.93 8.68 1.76
C VAL A 268 -27.85 9.59 1.18
N ALA A 269 -26.69 9.05 0.82
CA ALA A 269 -25.58 9.81 0.21
C ALA A 269 -26.00 10.47 -1.11
N LYS A 270 -26.77 9.76 -1.94
CA LYS A 270 -27.32 10.30 -3.20
C LYS A 270 -28.23 11.50 -2.95
N ILE A 271 -29.18 11.37 -2.03
CA ILE A 271 -30.16 12.43 -1.71
C ILE A 271 -29.44 13.65 -1.13
N GLU A 272 -28.50 13.45 -0.21
CA GLU A 272 -27.70 14.55 0.34
C GLU A 272 -26.82 15.22 -0.71
N GLY A 273 -26.29 14.45 -1.67
CA GLY A 273 -25.58 14.99 -2.81
C GLY A 273 -26.46 15.91 -3.65
N ILE A 274 -27.72 15.53 -3.88
CA ILE A 274 -28.71 16.36 -4.60
C ILE A 274 -28.98 17.64 -3.81
N ILE A 275 -29.24 17.55 -2.50
CA ILE A 275 -29.49 18.70 -1.64
C ILE A 275 -28.29 19.64 -1.66
N SER A 276 -27.08 19.12 -1.50
CA SER A 276 -25.83 19.92 -1.51
C SER A 276 -25.63 20.64 -2.83
N ALA A 277 -25.83 19.94 -3.97
CA ALA A 277 -25.72 20.52 -5.30
C ALA A 277 -26.75 21.66 -5.51
N LYS A 278 -28.00 21.45 -5.10
CA LYS A 278 -29.04 22.48 -5.20
C LYS A 278 -28.77 23.68 -4.30
N LYS A 279 -28.28 23.48 -3.08
CA LYS A 279 -27.84 24.56 -2.17
C LYS A 279 -26.68 25.36 -2.80
N LYS A 280 -25.71 24.70 -3.46
CA LYS A 280 -24.62 25.37 -4.17
C LYS A 280 -25.13 26.22 -5.33
N ILE A 281 -26.10 25.74 -6.10
CA ILE A 281 -26.73 26.54 -7.18
C ILE A 281 -27.38 27.77 -6.57
N ILE A 282 -28.17 27.64 -5.50
CA ILE A 282 -28.82 28.77 -4.83
C ILE A 282 -27.78 29.82 -4.37
N SER A 283 -26.63 29.39 -3.87
CA SER A 283 -25.56 30.30 -3.43
C SER A 283 -24.88 31.04 -4.59
N GLN A 284 -24.93 30.51 -5.81
CA GLN A 284 -24.36 31.14 -7.02
C GLN A 284 -25.35 32.05 -7.78
N ILE A 285 -26.67 31.92 -7.52
CA ILE A 285 -27.68 32.78 -8.17
C ILE A 285 -27.41 34.28 -8.02
N PRO A 286 -27.03 34.83 -6.84
CA PRO A 286 -26.74 36.25 -6.72
C PRO A 286 -25.58 36.72 -7.61
N GLU A 287 -24.55 35.90 -7.75
CA GLU A 287 -23.39 36.19 -8.61
C GLU A 287 -23.78 36.22 -10.09
N MET A 288 -24.64 35.29 -10.51
CA MET A 288 -25.20 35.25 -11.88
C MET A 288 -26.14 36.43 -12.18
N GLN A 289 -26.83 36.95 -11.16
CA GLN A 289 -27.65 38.16 -11.29
C GLN A 289 -26.78 39.43 -11.44
N THR A 290 -25.78 39.59 -10.57
CA THR A 290 -24.86 40.74 -10.63
C THR A 290 -24.03 40.73 -11.92
N GLY A 291 -23.69 39.55 -12.45
CA GLY A 291 -23.05 39.37 -13.76
C GLY A 291 -23.93 39.60 -14.96
N GLY A 292 -25.22 39.97 -14.79
CA GLY A 292 -26.17 40.25 -15.89
C GLY A 292 -26.62 39.00 -16.68
N ILE A 293 -26.30 37.80 -16.20
CA ILE A 293 -26.64 36.54 -16.89
C ILE A 293 -28.12 36.17 -16.67
N LEU A 294 -28.68 36.47 -15.49
CA LEU A 294 -30.03 36.13 -15.09
C LEU A 294 -30.87 37.36 -14.80
N SER A 295 -32.10 37.41 -15.38
CA SER A 295 -33.10 38.37 -14.94
C SER A 295 -33.66 37.98 -13.56
N GLU A 296 -34.20 38.95 -12.82
CA GLU A 296 -34.76 38.77 -11.49
C GLU A 296 -35.86 37.70 -11.45
N LYS A 297 -36.72 37.65 -12.48
CA LYS A 297 -37.78 36.66 -12.62
C LYS A 297 -37.21 35.25 -12.76
N ILE A 298 -36.25 35.06 -13.67
CA ILE A 298 -35.62 33.76 -13.91
C ILE A 298 -34.84 33.28 -12.63
N ALA A 299 -34.17 34.20 -11.95
CA ALA A 299 -33.48 33.90 -10.72
C ALA A 299 -34.41 33.43 -9.58
N THR A 300 -35.60 34.08 -9.49
CA THR A 300 -36.65 33.72 -8.53
C THR A 300 -37.26 32.35 -8.86
N ASP A 301 -37.55 32.11 -10.12
CA ASP A 301 -38.08 30.81 -10.60
C ASP A 301 -37.08 29.68 -10.38
N LEU A 302 -35.81 29.91 -10.69
CA LEU A 302 -34.75 28.94 -10.46
C LEU A 302 -34.54 28.63 -8.97
N ARG A 303 -34.58 29.66 -8.11
CA ARG A 303 -34.49 29.51 -6.66
C ARG A 303 -35.66 28.68 -6.12
N SER A 304 -36.90 29.01 -6.55
CA SER A 304 -38.10 28.26 -6.12
C SER A 304 -38.08 26.80 -6.60
N CYS A 305 -37.64 26.55 -7.82
CA CYS A 305 -37.43 25.18 -8.33
C CYS A 305 -36.41 24.40 -7.52
N CYS A 306 -35.24 25.01 -7.19
CA CYS A 306 -34.25 24.38 -6.37
C CYS A 306 -34.73 24.11 -4.93
N MET A 307 -35.47 25.04 -4.32
CA MET A 307 -36.06 24.85 -2.98
C MET A 307 -37.05 23.71 -2.95
N ASN A 308 -37.96 23.64 -3.94
CA ASN A 308 -38.92 22.53 -4.04
C ASN A 308 -38.26 21.15 -4.15
N VAL A 309 -37.11 21.07 -4.85
CA VAL A 309 -36.32 19.83 -4.94
C VAL A 309 -35.67 19.52 -3.59
N ILE A 310 -35.14 20.55 -2.90
CA ILE A 310 -34.52 20.41 -1.58
C ILE A 310 -35.57 19.89 -0.58
N ASP A 311 -36.75 20.50 -0.52
CA ASP A 311 -37.81 20.13 0.42
C ASP A 311 -38.27 18.68 0.20
N LYS A 312 -38.56 18.29 -1.04
CA LYS A 312 -38.90 16.89 -1.37
C LYS A 312 -37.80 15.90 -1.00
N SER A 313 -36.56 16.27 -1.31
CA SER A 313 -35.42 15.43 -0.99
C SER A 313 -35.17 15.33 0.52
N GLN A 314 -35.48 16.40 1.27
CA GLN A 314 -35.39 16.41 2.73
C GLN A 314 -36.44 15.49 3.38
N ASP A 315 -37.68 15.51 2.84
CA ASP A 315 -38.76 14.62 3.29
C ASP A 315 -38.43 13.15 3.01
N GLU A 316 -37.91 12.85 1.82
CA GLU A 316 -37.45 11.51 1.46
C GLU A 316 -36.29 11.04 2.35
N LEU A 317 -35.35 11.94 2.66
CA LEU A 317 -34.23 11.67 3.57
C LEU A 317 -34.72 11.36 4.98
N ASN A 318 -35.66 12.14 5.51
CA ASN A 318 -36.24 11.92 6.82
C ASN A 318 -36.99 10.59 6.89
N CYS A 319 -37.73 10.23 5.86
CA CYS A 319 -38.44 8.95 5.78
C CYS A 319 -37.45 7.77 5.78
N LEU A 320 -36.38 7.84 4.96
CA LEU A 320 -35.32 6.81 4.92
C LEU A 320 -34.58 6.68 6.27
N ARG A 321 -34.38 7.77 6.99
CA ARG A 321 -33.74 7.76 8.31
C ARG A 321 -34.64 7.11 9.35
N GLN A 322 -35.94 7.43 9.36
CA GLN A 322 -36.88 6.88 10.31
C GLN A 322 -37.21 5.42 10.08
N GLU A 323 -37.40 5.00 8.84
CA GLU A 323 -37.81 3.64 8.48
C GLU A 323 -36.66 2.65 8.32
N GLY A 324 -35.47 3.13 7.90
CA GLY A 324 -34.36 2.28 7.47
C GLY A 324 -33.13 2.30 8.36
N LEU A 325 -32.91 3.36 9.11
CA LEU A 325 -31.71 3.55 9.91
C LEU A 325 -32.13 3.70 11.38
N GLY A 326 -32.03 2.65 12.21
CA GLY A 326 -32.04 2.85 13.64
C GLY A 326 -30.80 3.62 14.12
N GLU A 327 -30.72 3.96 15.43
CA GLU A 327 -29.57 4.71 15.99
C GLU A 327 -28.21 4.13 15.59
N ARG A 328 -28.06 2.81 15.49
CA ARG A 328 -26.85 2.15 15.02
C ARG A 328 -26.55 2.38 13.53
N GLY A 329 -27.59 2.46 12.72
CA GLY A 329 -27.42 2.70 11.28
C GLY A 329 -26.93 4.12 10.97
N GLU A 330 -27.30 5.11 11.79
CA GLU A 330 -26.76 6.48 11.67
C GLU A 330 -25.29 6.58 12.09
N GLU A 331 -24.89 5.86 13.15
CA GLU A 331 -23.49 5.75 13.56
C GLU A 331 -22.66 5.12 12.45
N ASP A 332 -23.11 4.00 11.88
CA ASP A 332 -22.43 3.30 10.80
C ASP A 332 -22.33 4.16 9.54
N LEU A 333 -23.38 4.91 9.20
CA LEU A 333 -23.38 5.83 8.06
C LEU A 333 -22.37 6.98 8.23
N LEU A 334 -22.36 7.62 9.40
CA LEU A 334 -21.43 8.69 9.69
C LEU A 334 -19.98 8.18 9.67
N PHE A 335 -19.76 7.01 10.26
CA PHE A 335 -18.45 6.38 10.25
C PHE A 335 -18.00 5.98 8.84
N PHE A 336 -18.89 5.44 8.03
CA PHE A 336 -18.65 5.15 6.61
C PHE A 336 -18.21 6.40 5.82
N ARG A 337 -18.82 7.55 6.11
CA ARG A 337 -18.43 8.83 5.50
C ARG A 337 -17.06 9.27 5.94
N CYS A 338 -16.78 9.24 7.23
CA CYS A 338 -15.46 9.60 7.75
C CYS A 338 -14.36 8.73 7.15
N LEU A 339 -14.56 7.43 7.03
CA LEU A 339 -13.60 6.51 6.40
C LEU A 339 -13.40 6.78 4.91
N ASN A 340 -14.45 7.11 4.15
CA ASN A 340 -14.32 7.49 2.74
C ASN A 340 -13.60 8.84 2.57
N GLU A 341 -13.85 9.78 3.46
CA GLU A 341 -13.14 11.05 3.48
C GLU A 341 -11.66 10.84 3.82
N GLU A 342 -11.36 10.02 4.84
CA GLU A 342 -10.01 9.61 5.21
C GLU A 342 -9.26 8.99 4.01
N ARG A 343 -9.92 8.10 3.25
CA ARG A 343 -9.37 7.53 2.02
C ARG A 343 -9.06 8.61 0.99
N THR A 344 -9.93 9.59 0.83
CA THR A 344 -9.76 10.70 -0.11
C THR A 344 -8.62 11.63 0.32
N LEU A 345 -8.48 11.90 1.61
CA LEU A 345 -7.37 12.66 2.18
C LEU A 345 -6.03 11.97 1.94
N TYR A 346 -5.95 10.66 2.19
CA TYR A 346 -4.72 9.90 1.90
C TYR A 346 -4.37 9.90 0.42
N TYR A 347 -5.37 9.83 -0.46
CA TYR A 347 -5.15 9.97 -1.90
C TYR A 347 -4.59 11.36 -2.26
N LYS A 348 -5.16 12.44 -1.71
CA LYS A 348 -4.65 13.80 -1.90
C LYS A 348 -3.23 13.95 -1.36
N MET A 349 -2.93 13.43 -0.17
CA MET A 349 -1.58 13.45 0.38
C MET A 349 -0.59 12.70 -0.51
N PHE A 350 -0.99 11.56 -1.08
CA PHE A 350 -0.17 10.80 -2.01
C PHE A 350 0.00 11.52 -3.37
N SER A 351 -1.09 12.02 -3.97
CA SER A 351 -1.04 12.73 -5.25
C SER A 351 -0.21 14.01 -5.17
N ASN A 352 -0.24 14.67 -4.01
CA ASN A 352 0.58 15.85 -3.73
C ASN A 352 2.00 15.49 -3.22
N GLY A 353 2.39 14.23 -3.24
CA GLY A 353 3.74 13.78 -2.87
C GLY A 353 4.09 13.92 -1.38
N HIS A 354 3.12 14.20 -0.50
CA HIS A 354 3.38 14.32 0.95
C HIS A 354 3.74 12.99 1.59
N ILE A 355 3.23 11.89 1.08
CA ILE A 355 3.50 10.54 1.57
C ILE A 355 4.01 9.64 0.45
N THR A 356 4.83 8.66 0.83
CA THR A 356 5.30 7.64 -0.13
C THR A 356 4.19 6.67 -0.51
N GLU A 357 4.37 6.00 -1.63
CA GLU A 357 3.47 4.97 -2.13
C GLU A 357 3.21 3.85 -1.12
N ASN A 358 4.26 3.36 -0.45
CA ASN A 358 4.12 2.29 0.54
C ASN A 358 3.26 2.73 1.72
N THR A 359 3.44 3.97 2.17
CA THR A 359 2.64 4.59 3.23
C THR A 359 1.18 4.73 2.80
N TYR A 360 0.93 5.23 1.60
CA TYR A 360 -0.42 5.33 1.02
C TYR A 360 -1.13 3.97 0.97
N ARG A 361 -0.45 2.93 0.47
CA ARG A 361 -0.99 1.56 0.42
C ARG A 361 -1.38 1.02 1.79
N GLN A 362 -0.51 1.22 2.78
CA GLN A 362 -0.77 0.77 4.14
C GLN A 362 -1.98 1.47 4.75
N LEU A 363 -2.08 2.79 4.58
CA LEU A 363 -3.18 3.59 5.09
C LEU A 363 -4.50 3.24 4.39
N VAL A 364 -4.52 3.18 3.06
CA VAL A 364 -5.71 2.80 2.30
C VAL A 364 -6.15 1.37 2.58
N TYR A 365 -5.21 0.42 2.71
CA TYR A 365 -5.54 -0.95 3.09
C TYR A 365 -6.23 -1.00 4.47
N SER A 366 -5.75 -0.20 5.43
CA SER A 366 -6.39 -0.08 6.75
C SER A 366 -7.82 0.42 6.63
N VAL A 367 -8.05 1.49 5.86
CA VAL A 367 -9.39 2.09 5.66
C VAL A 367 -10.33 1.14 4.93
N VAL A 368 -9.86 0.52 3.84
CA VAL A 368 -10.68 -0.42 3.06
C VAL A 368 -11.07 -1.64 3.91
N THR A 369 -10.15 -2.16 4.72
CA THR A 369 -10.47 -3.26 5.64
C THR A 369 -11.52 -2.85 6.67
N GLN A 370 -11.46 -1.62 7.19
CA GLN A 370 -12.47 -1.10 8.12
C GLN A 370 -13.83 -0.92 7.43
N LEU A 371 -13.85 -0.40 6.20
CA LEU A 371 -15.08 -0.30 5.40
C LEU A 371 -15.72 -1.66 5.13
N ASP A 372 -14.90 -2.68 4.83
CA ASP A 372 -15.39 -4.04 4.60
C ASP A 372 -15.94 -4.68 5.89
N LEU A 373 -15.29 -4.44 7.04
CA LEU A 373 -15.79 -4.90 8.34
C LEU A 373 -17.09 -4.22 8.73
N LEU A 374 -17.19 -2.92 8.53
CA LEU A 374 -18.41 -2.14 8.80
C LEU A 374 -19.59 -2.66 7.95
N LYS A 375 -19.36 -2.87 6.63
CA LYS A 375 -20.39 -3.41 5.73
C LYS A 375 -20.84 -4.84 6.05
N ASN A 376 -19.94 -5.68 6.58
CA ASN A 376 -20.23 -7.10 6.78
C ASN A 376 -20.64 -7.46 8.20
N GLN A 377 -20.22 -6.72 9.22
CA GLN A 377 -20.39 -7.07 10.63
C GLN A 377 -21.08 -5.98 11.48
N GLY A 378 -21.26 -4.76 10.94
CA GLY A 378 -21.81 -3.63 11.68
C GLY A 378 -20.99 -3.25 12.94
N TYR A 379 -19.76 -3.77 13.07
CA TYR A 379 -18.89 -3.54 14.22
C TYR A 379 -17.43 -3.73 13.84
N ILE A 380 -16.58 -2.80 14.26
CA ILE A 380 -15.12 -2.90 14.08
C ILE A 380 -14.46 -3.19 15.42
N PRO A 381 -13.91 -4.40 15.64
CA PRO A 381 -13.16 -4.70 16.85
C PRO A 381 -11.89 -3.84 16.92
N THR A 382 -11.70 -3.08 17.97
CA THR A 382 -10.51 -2.23 18.20
C THR A 382 -9.22 -3.05 18.17
N SER A 383 -9.27 -4.32 18.57
CA SER A 383 -8.15 -5.27 18.50
C SER A 383 -7.74 -5.63 17.08
N THR A 384 -8.66 -5.52 16.11
CA THR A 384 -8.38 -5.84 14.70
C THR A 384 -7.61 -4.71 14.02
N ILE A 385 -7.89 -3.45 14.38
CA ILE A 385 -7.17 -2.27 13.87
C ILE A 385 -5.70 -2.33 14.31
N ASN A 386 -5.45 -2.60 15.58
CA ASN A 386 -4.10 -2.73 16.12
C ASN A 386 -3.34 -3.93 15.49
N LYS A 387 -4.01 -5.07 15.26
CA LYS A 387 -3.40 -6.22 14.57
C LYS A 387 -3.08 -5.98 13.09
N ILE A 388 -3.89 -5.17 12.40
CA ILE A 388 -3.62 -4.79 10.99
C ILE A 388 -2.41 -3.88 10.92
N MET A 389 -2.20 -3.06 11.95
CA MET A 389 -1.06 -2.15 12.06
C MET A 389 0.22 -2.87 12.50
N ASP A 390 0.13 -3.88 13.36
CA ASP A 390 1.27 -4.64 13.93
C ASP A 390 1.71 -5.83 13.07
N LYS A 391 1.28 -5.94 11.83
CA LYS A 391 1.51 -7.10 10.95
C LYS A 391 2.97 -7.40 10.59
N ASN A 392 3.94 -6.79 11.27
CA ASN A 392 5.36 -6.94 10.97
C ASN A 392 6.16 -7.90 11.89
N THR A 393 5.49 -8.66 12.74
CA THR A 393 6.17 -9.57 13.70
C THR A 393 6.98 -10.69 13.00
N TRP A 394 6.59 -11.09 11.79
CA TRP A 394 7.31 -12.11 11.02
C TRP A 394 8.58 -11.57 10.35
N THR A 395 8.49 -10.37 9.77
CA THR A 395 9.66 -9.71 9.18
C THR A 395 10.69 -9.34 10.24
N ASP A 396 10.26 -8.97 11.45
CA ASP A 396 11.16 -8.66 12.57
C ASP A 396 11.93 -9.90 13.05
N ARG A 397 11.26 -11.04 13.15
CA ARG A 397 11.90 -12.32 13.47
C ARG A 397 12.87 -12.74 12.36
N PHE A 398 12.49 -12.57 11.11
CA PHE A 398 13.33 -12.91 9.95
C PHE A 398 14.57 -11.99 9.88
N ILE A 399 14.41 -10.69 10.07
CA ILE A 399 15.51 -9.72 10.14
C ILE A 399 16.44 -10.04 11.31
N CYS A 400 15.89 -10.44 12.45
CA CYS A 400 16.69 -10.80 13.65
C CYS A 400 17.52 -12.07 13.43
N ILE A 401 17.00 -13.05 12.67
CA ILE A 401 17.70 -14.30 12.35
C ILE A 401 18.78 -14.08 11.29
N MET A 402 18.47 -13.33 10.23
CA MET A 402 19.41 -13.05 9.13
C MET A 402 20.52 -12.08 9.47
N ARG A 403 20.41 -11.33 10.58
CA ARG A 403 21.45 -10.40 11.07
C ARG A 403 22.76 -11.08 11.51
N LYS A 404 22.76 -12.41 11.65
CA LYS A 404 23.95 -13.19 12.02
C LYS A 404 24.89 -13.47 10.83
N ILE A 405 24.53 -13.07 9.59
CA ILE A 405 25.32 -13.32 8.39
C ILE A 405 26.26 -12.13 8.14
N PRO A 406 27.59 -12.31 8.21
CA PRO A 406 28.52 -11.25 7.90
C PRO A 406 28.44 -10.82 6.43
N GLY A 407 28.46 -9.50 6.16
CA GLY A 407 28.39 -8.91 4.81
C GLY A 407 27.01 -8.31 4.43
N LEU A 408 25.94 -8.62 5.15
CA LEU A 408 24.60 -8.10 4.88
C LEU A 408 24.18 -6.91 5.77
N SER A 409 25.07 -6.43 6.63
CA SER A 409 24.79 -5.35 7.61
C SER A 409 24.27 -4.06 6.96
N VAL A 410 24.87 -3.63 5.84
CA VAL A 410 24.48 -2.42 5.09
C VAL A 410 23.06 -2.53 4.53
N PHE A 411 22.67 -3.71 4.05
CA PHE A 411 21.34 -3.97 3.54
C PHE A 411 20.27 -3.92 4.65
N PHE A 412 20.59 -4.48 5.83
CA PHE A 412 19.66 -4.44 6.97
C PHE A 412 19.52 -3.05 7.57
N GLU A 413 20.58 -2.25 7.56
CA GLU A 413 20.53 -0.86 7.99
C GLU A 413 19.64 -0.03 7.04
N TRP A 414 19.78 -0.21 5.74
CA TRP A 414 18.92 0.40 4.74
C TRP A 414 17.42 0.01 4.93
N LEU A 415 17.13 -1.27 5.20
CA LEU A 415 15.76 -1.72 5.47
C LEU A 415 15.18 -1.07 6.73
N ARG A 416 15.99 -0.94 7.78
CA ARG A 416 15.59 -0.32 9.04
C ARG A 416 15.28 1.17 8.87
N ILE A 417 16.15 1.89 8.19
CA ILE A 417 15.98 3.31 7.89
C ILE A 417 14.67 3.52 7.11
N ARG A 418 14.47 2.73 6.07
CA ARG A 418 13.25 2.79 5.25
C ARG A 418 11.98 2.52 6.07
N ARG A 419 12.07 1.67 7.06
CA ARG A 419 10.95 1.40 7.98
C ARG A 419 10.65 2.58 8.90
N ILE A 420 11.67 3.22 9.48
CA ILE A 420 11.49 4.41 10.32
C ILE A 420 10.84 5.55 9.52
N ILE A 421 11.29 5.76 8.28
CA ILE A 421 10.67 6.73 7.37
C ILE A 421 9.18 6.41 7.18
N GLN A 422 8.86 5.16 6.88
CA GLN A 422 7.48 4.72 6.64
C GLN A 422 6.62 4.87 7.91
N GLU A 423 7.13 4.51 9.08
CA GLU A 423 6.42 4.66 10.36
C GLU A 423 6.14 6.13 10.69
N TYR A 424 7.11 7.01 10.43
CA TYR A 424 6.93 8.46 10.59
C TYR A 424 5.86 9.00 9.64
N GLU A 425 5.94 8.67 8.35
CA GLU A 425 4.96 9.12 7.34
C GLU A 425 3.55 8.61 7.64
N VAL A 426 3.40 7.36 8.08
CA VAL A 426 2.10 6.77 8.47
C VAL A 426 1.51 7.52 9.67
N ALA A 427 2.31 7.78 10.70
CA ALA A 427 1.86 8.49 11.89
C ALA A 427 1.49 9.95 11.56
N TRP A 428 2.32 10.64 10.77
CA TRP A 428 2.07 12.01 10.34
C TRP A 428 0.80 12.13 9.49
N ALA A 429 0.63 11.26 8.50
CA ALA A 429 -0.53 11.31 7.63
C ALA A 429 -1.83 11.00 8.39
N ARG A 430 -1.78 10.07 9.35
CA ARG A 430 -2.93 9.74 10.20
C ARG A 430 -3.29 10.90 11.12
N HIS A 431 -2.33 11.51 11.80
CA HIS A 431 -2.54 12.70 12.61
C HIS A 431 -3.22 13.82 11.78
N LYS A 432 -2.69 14.11 10.60
CA LYS A 432 -3.26 15.13 9.72
C LYS A 432 -4.69 14.81 9.27
N ALA A 433 -4.97 13.55 8.95
CA ALA A 433 -6.31 13.10 8.57
C ALA A 433 -7.29 13.17 9.77
N CYS A 434 -6.87 12.73 10.95
CA CYS A 434 -7.69 12.78 12.16
C CYS A 434 -8.13 14.22 12.49
N ILE A 435 -7.22 15.20 12.44
CA ILE A 435 -7.55 16.62 12.67
C ILE A 435 -8.61 17.10 11.68
N GLN A 436 -8.45 16.83 10.38
CA GLN A 436 -9.40 17.28 9.37
C GLN A 436 -10.77 16.62 9.50
N ILE A 437 -10.80 15.34 9.89
CA ILE A 437 -12.06 14.62 10.11
C ILE A 437 -12.75 15.10 11.39
N LEU A 438 -12.01 15.37 12.46
CA LEU A 438 -12.56 15.93 13.69
C LEU A 438 -13.19 17.31 13.47
N ASP A 439 -12.55 18.16 12.67
CA ASP A 439 -13.11 19.46 12.26
C ASP A 439 -14.41 19.26 11.45
N ARG A 440 -14.43 18.29 10.53
CA ARG A 440 -15.66 17.92 9.78
C ARG A 440 -16.76 17.36 10.65
N ILE A 441 -16.45 16.50 11.60
CA ILE A 441 -17.44 15.94 12.53
C ILE A 441 -18.06 17.04 13.37
N SER A 442 -17.28 18.03 13.82
CA SER A 442 -17.79 19.18 14.58
C SER A 442 -18.75 20.03 13.74
N THR A 443 -18.37 20.38 12.52
CA THR A 443 -19.20 21.18 11.59
C THR A 443 -20.45 20.44 11.11
N THR A 444 -20.35 19.11 10.89
CA THR A 444 -21.49 18.28 10.48
C THR A 444 -22.42 17.98 11.67
N GLY A 445 -21.88 17.82 12.88
CA GLY A 445 -22.62 17.62 14.11
C GLY A 445 -23.52 18.80 14.48
N GLU A 446 -23.09 20.01 14.16
CA GLU A 446 -23.92 21.24 14.34
C GLU A 446 -25.12 21.28 13.39
N MET A 447 -25.03 20.64 12.21
CA MET A 447 -26.14 20.55 11.23
C MET A 447 -27.15 19.44 11.55
N ILE A 448 -26.74 18.43 12.31
CA ILE A 448 -27.63 17.33 12.76
C ILE A 448 -28.19 17.75 14.11
N SER A 449 -29.43 18.23 14.12
CA SER A 449 -30.16 18.71 15.31
C SER A 449 -30.17 17.66 16.43
N GLY A 450 -29.33 17.85 17.42
CA GLY A 450 -29.28 17.06 18.64
C GLY A 450 -27.89 16.45 18.87
N THR A 451 -27.39 16.70 20.08
CA THR A 451 -26.15 16.11 20.60
C THR A 451 -26.32 14.60 20.71
N SER A 452 -26.19 13.90 19.59
CA SER A 452 -26.38 12.46 19.56
C SER A 452 -25.15 11.77 20.13
N SER A 453 -25.36 10.81 20.99
CA SER A 453 -24.33 9.99 21.65
C SER A 453 -23.31 9.41 20.67
N TYR A 454 -23.74 9.13 19.44
CA TYR A 454 -22.88 8.54 18.41
C TYR A 454 -21.86 9.51 17.81
N VAL A 455 -22.17 10.82 17.68
CA VAL A 455 -21.22 11.84 17.24
C VAL A 455 -20.05 11.91 18.23
N LYS A 456 -20.39 11.90 19.53
CA LYS A 456 -19.40 11.89 20.60
C LYS A 456 -18.54 10.61 20.59
N THR A 457 -19.17 9.46 20.42
CA THR A 457 -18.45 8.18 20.32
C THR A 457 -17.47 8.16 19.15
N LEU A 458 -17.85 8.73 18.01
CA LEU A 458 -16.99 8.82 16.84
C LEU A 458 -15.85 9.84 17.04
N GLN A 459 -16.13 10.98 17.65
CA GLN A 459 -15.10 11.96 18.05
C GLN A 459 -14.08 11.32 18.99
N ASP A 460 -14.53 10.58 20.00
CA ASP A 460 -13.64 9.89 20.95
C ASP A 460 -12.75 8.85 20.25
N LYS A 461 -13.28 8.13 19.26
CA LYS A 461 -12.48 7.18 18.43
C LYS A 461 -11.37 7.90 17.65
N TYR A 462 -11.71 8.99 16.96
CA TYR A 462 -10.73 9.75 16.17
C TYR A 462 -9.72 10.49 17.06
N LEU A 463 -10.12 11.00 18.21
CA LEU A 463 -9.23 11.57 19.22
C LEU A 463 -8.23 10.52 19.73
N HIS A 464 -8.70 9.31 20.03
CA HIS A 464 -7.82 8.22 20.45
C HIS A 464 -6.79 7.86 19.36
N TRP A 465 -7.20 7.81 18.09
CA TRP A 465 -6.28 7.55 16.97
C TRP A 465 -5.29 8.70 16.76
N ASP A 466 -5.73 9.93 16.94
CA ASP A 466 -4.87 11.11 16.89
C ASP A 466 -3.81 11.09 17.98
N HIS A 467 -4.21 10.84 19.22
CA HIS A 467 -3.27 10.68 20.35
C HIS A 467 -2.26 9.54 20.12
N SER A 468 -2.71 8.41 19.58
CA SER A 468 -1.81 7.30 19.24
C SER A 468 -0.82 7.68 18.15
N ALA A 469 -1.24 8.45 17.13
CA ALA A 469 -0.37 8.93 16.07
C ALA A 469 0.66 9.95 16.58
N LEU A 470 0.23 10.90 17.42
CA LEU A 470 1.10 11.89 18.07
C LEU A 470 2.15 11.22 18.97
N SER A 471 1.72 10.31 19.85
CA SER A 471 2.64 9.57 20.72
C SER A 471 3.72 8.82 19.93
N ARG A 472 3.38 8.32 18.73
CA ARG A 472 4.35 7.66 17.85
C ARG A 472 5.30 8.64 17.19
N LEU A 473 4.82 9.82 16.78
CA LEU A 473 5.65 10.91 16.26
C LEU A 473 6.63 11.42 17.31
N ASP A 474 6.16 11.62 18.55
CA ASP A 474 6.99 12.06 19.67
C ASP A 474 8.08 11.02 20.01
N ALA A 475 7.71 9.74 20.06
CA ALA A 475 8.67 8.66 20.28
C ALA A 475 9.77 8.60 19.19
N ILE A 476 9.42 8.87 17.93
CA ILE A 476 10.39 8.95 16.84
C ILE A 476 11.23 10.22 16.96
N ALA A 477 10.63 11.35 17.36
CA ALA A 477 11.33 12.62 17.53
C ALA A 477 12.34 12.57 18.68
N GLU A 478 12.02 11.92 19.80
CA GLU A 478 12.93 11.70 20.90
C GLU A 478 14.10 10.78 20.51
N GLN A 479 13.83 9.75 19.70
CA GLN A 479 14.88 8.79 19.29
C GLN A 479 15.75 9.31 18.15
N PHE A 480 15.20 10.14 17.24
CA PHE A 480 15.86 10.57 16.00
C PHE A 480 15.56 12.06 15.68
N PRO A 481 15.97 13.03 16.51
CA PRO A 481 15.60 14.43 16.36
C PRO A 481 16.10 15.04 15.04
N GLU A 482 17.29 14.70 14.58
CA GLU A 482 17.87 15.17 13.31
C GLU A 482 17.09 14.64 12.11
N PHE A 483 16.69 13.38 12.17
CA PHE A 483 15.83 12.77 11.14
C PHE A 483 14.49 13.48 11.03
N VAL A 484 13.83 13.77 12.15
CA VAL A 484 12.54 14.47 12.15
C VAL A 484 12.67 15.87 11.58
N ARG A 485 13.72 16.62 11.91
CA ARG A 485 14.00 17.94 11.29
C ARG A 485 14.19 17.83 9.79
N ALA A 486 14.98 16.86 9.32
CA ALA A 486 15.19 16.63 7.89
C ALA A 486 13.89 16.25 7.17
N MET A 487 13.06 15.39 7.79
CA MET A 487 11.75 15.03 7.24
C MET A 487 10.78 16.21 7.19
N GLN A 488 10.74 17.04 8.23
CA GLN A 488 9.92 18.26 8.26
C GLN A 488 10.35 19.26 7.18
N ALA A 489 11.65 19.50 7.03
CA ALA A 489 12.19 20.35 5.97
C ALA A 489 11.81 19.80 4.58
N LYS A 490 11.94 18.50 4.37
CA LYS A 490 11.55 17.84 3.13
C LYS A 490 10.06 17.97 2.84
N HIS A 491 9.21 17.78 3.85
CA HIS A 491 7.77 17.99 3.70
C HIS A 491 7.44 19.43 3.34
N ALA A 492 8.09 20.41 3.98
CA ALA A 492 7.89 21.83 3.67
C ALA A 492 8.29 22.15 2.23
N THR A 493 9.45 21.68 1.76
CA THR A 493 9.90 21.89 0.37
C THR A 493 8.96 21.23 -0.64
N ARG A 494 8.51 19.98 -0.36
CA ARG A 494 7.51 19.31 -1.22
C ARG A 494 6.20 20.10 -1.28
N MET A 495 5.72 20.59 -0.16
CA MET A 495 4.50 21.42 -0.13
C MET A 495 4.67 22.69 -0.98
N ALA A 496 5.81 23.37 -0.90
CA ALA A 496 6.11 24.54 -1.72
C ALA A 496 6.06 24.18 -3.21
N LEU A 497 6.80 23.16 -3.65
CA LEU A 497 6.83 22.74 -5.06
C LEU A 497 5.45 22.29 -5.59
N HIS A 498 4.64 21.65 -4.75
CA HIS A 498 3.26 21.31 -5.14
C HIS A 498 2.35 22.51 -5.24
N THR A 499 2.54 23.52 -4.39
CA THR A 499 1.80 24.78 -4.48
C THR A 499 2.17 25.52 -5.77
N GLU A 500 3.46 25.59 -6.09
CA GLU A 500 3.95 26.17 -7.35
C GLU A 500 3.36 25.46 -8.56
N LYS A 501 3.38 24.12 -8.56
CA LYS A 501 2.75 23.31 -9.61
C LYS A 501 1.26 23.64 -9.77
N SER A 502 0.52 23.69 -8.66
CA SER A 502 -0.91 24.00 -8.69
C SER A 502 -1.21 25.38 -9.26
N VAL A 503 -0.39 26.38 -8.91
CA VAL A 503 -0.53 27.76 -9.42
C VAL A 503 -0.21 27.83 -10.92
N ILE A 504 0.80 27.09 -11.41
CA ILE A 504 1.13 27.03 -12.84
C ILE A 504 -0.02 26.37 -13.61
N GLU A 505 -0.53 25.24 -13.14
CA GLU A 505 -1.67 24.53 -13.76
C GLU A 505 -2.94 25.40 -13.77
N GLU A 506 -3.22 26.13 -12.70
CA GLU A 506 -4.35 27.06 -12.62
C GLU A 506 -4.21 28.25 -13.60
N ARG A 507 -3.02 28.84 -13.70
CA ARG A 507 -2.75 29.92 -14.66
C ARG A 507 -2.81 29.46 -16.11
N GLN A 508 -2.35 28.24 -16.40
CA GLN A 508 -2.49 27.62 -17.71
C GLN A 508 -3.97 27.38 -18.05
N ALA A 509 -4.73 26.83 -17.12
CA ALA A 509 -6.17 26.59 -17.30
C ALA A 509 -6.96 27.90 -17.48
N ALA A 510 -6.53 28.99 -16.84
CA ALA A 510 -7.12 30.33 -17.01
C ALA A 510 -6.68 31.03 -18.30
N GLY A 511 -5.81 30.43 -19.11
CA GLY A 511 -5.27 31.04 -20.33
C GLY A 511 -4.26 32.16 -20.10
N ASN A 512 -3.82 32.36 -18.86
CA ASN A 512 -2.86 33.41 -18.48
C ASN A 512 -1.40 32.98 -18.68
N LEU A 513 -1.17 31.70 -19.00
CA LEU A 513 0.16 31.14 -19.25
C LEU A 513 0.12 30.32 -20.56
N PRO A 514 0.97 30.61 -21.55
CA PRO A 514 1.11 29.81 -22.77
C PRO A 514 1.49 28.36 -22.46
N GLU A 515 0.97 27.41 -23.25
CA GLU A 515 1.14 25.97 -23.02
C GLU A 515 2.61 25.54 -22.99
N ASN A 516 3.41 26.03 -23.92
CA ASN A 516 4.85 25.73 -24.00
C ASN A 516 5.65 26.22 -22.75
N VAL A 517 5.28 27.42 -22.24
CA VAL A 517 5.91 27.97 -21.02
C VAL A 517 5.47 27.18 -19.79
N ALA A 518 4.19 26.78 -19.74
CA ALA A 518 3.69 25.95 -18.64
C ALA A 518 4.37 24.57 -18.61
N GLU A 519 4.57 23.93 -19.77
CA GLU A 519 5.26 22.65 -19.88
C GLU A 519 6.72 22.76 -19.41
N GLU A 520 7.46 23.78 -19.83
CA GLU A 520 8.85 24.02 -19.41
C GLU A 520 8.94 24.18 -17.87
N LEU A 521 8.10 25.03 -17.28
CA LEU A 521 8.07 25.24 -15.83
C LEU A 521 7.68 23.97 -15.06
N LEU A 522 6.75 23.15 -15.59
CA LEU A 522 6.34 21.89 -14.96
C LEU A 522 7.42 20.83 -15.07
N GLU A 523 8.23 20.83 -16.12
CA GLU A 523 9.38 19.92 -16.28
C GLU A 523 10.48 20.28 -15.29
N ASP A 524 10.84 21.54 -15.14
CA ASP A 524 11.80 22.04 -14.15
C ASP A 524 11.39 21.64 -12.71
N LEU A 525 10.12 21.87 -12.35
CA LEU A 525 9.59 21.47 -11.05
C LEU A 525 9.61 19.95 -10.84
N SER A 526 9.36 19.18 -11.89
CA SER A 526 9.41 17.73 -11.84
C SER A 526 10.83 17.23 -11.57
N ASP A 527 11.83 17.86 -12.17
CA ASP A 527 13.25 17.55 -11.94
C ASP A 527 13.68 17.88 -10.52
N GLU A 528 13.21 18.99 -9.96
CA GLU A 528 13.49 19.37 -8.59
C GLU A 528 12.83 18.40 -7.58
N MET A 529 11.60 18.00 -7.83
CA MET A 529 10.93 16.94 -7.05
C MET A 529 11.70 15.61 -7.11
N HIS A 530 12.28 15.28 -8.26
CA HIS A 530 13.11 14.08 -8.45
C HIS A 530 14.41 14.14 -7.66
N ARG A 531 15.07 15.30 -7.62
CA ARG A 531 16.28 15.53 -6.82
C ARG A 531 15.98 15.36 -5.33
N LEU A 532 14.88 15.92 -4.84
CA LEU A 532 14.44 15.76 -3.46
C LEU A 532 14.17 14.30 -3.07
N ASN A 533 13.62 13.50 -3.98
CA ASN A 533 13.38 12.09 -3.74
C ASN A 533 14.67 11.26 -3.67
N LYS A 534 15.70 11.62 -4.44
CA LYS A 534 17.02 10.98 -4.39
C LYS A 534 17.81 11.30 -3.11
N MET A 535 17.62 12.48 -2.52
CA MET A 535 18.26 12.88 -1.25
C MET A 535 17.81 12.03 -0.04
N GLU A 536 16.74 11.25 -0.16
CA GLU A 536 16.19 10.43 0.93
C GLU A 536 17.18 9.47 1.60
N THR A 537 18.10 8.93 0.84
CA THR A 537 19.03 7.91 1.33
C THR A 537 20.32 8.50 1.92
N GLN A 538 20.65 9.73 1.57
CA GLN A 538 21.90 10.36 2.04
C GLN A 538 21.75 11.03 3.42
N THR A 539 20.61 11.65 3.70
CA THR A 539 20.39 12.41 4.97
C THR A 539 20.28 11.50 6.21
N LEU A 540 20.05 10.21 6.01
CA LEU A 540 19.97 9.21 7.11
C LEU A 540 21.27 8.40 7.26
N ARG A 541 22.19 8.51 6.34
CA ARG A 541 23.55 8.01 6.55
C ARG A 541 24.23 8.94 7.55
N ILE A 542 24.84 8.36 8.55
CA ILE A 542 25.73 9.09 9.44
C ILE A 542 26.82 9.68 8.56
N ASP A 543 26.98 10.99 8.60
CA ASP A 543 28.17 11.60 8.03
C ASP A 543 29.33 11.23 8.95
N ILE A 544 30.04 10.16 8.56
CA ILE A 544 31.16 9.63 9.31
C ILE A 544 32.23 10.72 9.48
N LEU A 545 32.44 11.55 8.46
CA LEU A 545 33.44 12.62 8.50
C LEU A 545 33.04 13.70 9.51
N GLU A 546 31.76 14.11 9.51
CA GLU A 546 31.26 15.09 10.50
C GLU A 546 31.29 14.49 11.92
N THR A 547 30.95 13.22 12.07
CA THR A 547 31.04 12.54 13.38
C THR A 547 32.48 12.47 13.90
N LEU A 548 33.42 12.13 13.04
CA LEU A 548 34.85 12.07 13.39
C LEU A 548 35.40 13.46 13.72
N SER A 549 35.02 14.48 13.00
CA SER A 549 35.47 15.86 13.30
C SER A 549 35.02 16.41 14.65
N ARG A 550 33.95 15.84 15.23
CA ARG A 550 33.47 16.18 16.59
C ARG A 550 34.22 15.46 17.72
N VAL A 551 35.06 14.48 17.39
CA VAL A 551 35.83 13.73 18.39
C VAL A 551 37.09 14.52 18.71
N PRO A 552 37.32 14.94 19.98
CA PRO A 552 38.33 15.93 20.34
C PRO A 552 39.78 15.57 19.91
N PHE A 553 40.14 14.30 19.90
CA PHE A 553 41.52 13.89 19.52
C PHE A 553 41.71 13.73 18.00
N PHE A 554 40.64 13.82 17.20
CA PHE A 554 40.69 13.85 15.73
C PHE A 554 40.64 15.27 15.13
N GLU A 555 40.42 16.32 15.94
CA GLU A 555 40.41 17.71 15.47
C GLU A 555 41.72 18.13 14.79
N VAL A 556 42.84 17.44 15.10
CA VAL A 556 44.17 17.71 14.53
C VAL A 556 44.34 17.13 13.13
N LEU A 557 43.51 16.19 12.74
CA LEU A 557 43.59 15.51 11.44
C LEU A 557 43.04 16.35 10.31
N SER A 558 43.69 16.29 9.16
CA SER A 558 43.17 16.91 7.95
C SER A 558 41.92 16.20 7.44
N ARG A 559 41.13 16.86 6.58
CA ARG A 559 39.93 16.25 5.97
C ARG A 559 40.25 15.03 5.13
N GLU A 560 41.43 14.95 4.52
CA GLU A 560 41.90 13.82 3.75
C GLU A 560 42.21 12.63 4.65
N ASP A 561 42.86 12.87 5.78
CA ASP A 561 43.18 11.86 6.78
C ASP A 561 41.91 11.29 7.42
N LEU A 562 40.93 12.15 7.74
CA LEU A 562 39.61 11.73 8.24
C LEU A 562 38.88 10.87 7.20
N THR A 563 39.03 11.16 5.90
CA THR A 563 38.43 10.34 4.83
C THR A 563 39.06 8.97 4.76
N THR A 564 40.37 8.89 4.92
CA THR A 564 41.10 7.62 4.97
C THR A 564 40.72 6.81 6.21
N LEU A 565 40.61 7.47 7.36
CA LEU A 565 40.15 6.84 8.59
C LEU A 565 38.73 6.29 8.48
N ALA A 566 37.81 7.04 7.85
CA ALA A 566 36.43 6.64 7.64
C ALA A 566 36.28 5.32 6.87
N GLN A 567 37.20 5.04 5.94
CA GLN A 567 37.20 3.79 5.17
C GLN A 567 37.55 2.55 6.01
N HIS A 568 38.20 2.75 7.15
CA HIS A 568 38.64 1.67 8.03
C HIS A 568 37.75 1.45 9.26
N LEU A 569 36.68 2.24 9.40
CA LEU A 569 35.70 2.08 10.46
C LEU A 569 34.66 1.01 10.12
N THR A 570 34.35 0.18 11.11
CA THR A 570 33.26 -0.77 11.01
C THR A 570 32.03 -0.18 11.71
N GLN A 571 30.95 0.01 10.97
CA GLN A 571 29.71 0.51 11.51
C GLN A 571 28.83 -0.64 12.02
N SER A 572 28.41 -0.58 13.28
CA SER A 572 27.51 -1.54 13.92
C SER A 572 26.31 -0.84 14.52
N THR A 573 25.12 -1.44 14.44
CA THR A 573 23.90 -0.88 14.99
C THR A 573 23.36 -1.73 16.12
N TYR A 574 22.99 -1.09 17.23
CA TYR A 574 22.48 -1.74 18.43
C TYR A 574 21.05 -1.23 18.72
N PRO A 575 20.07 -2.12 18.92
CA PRO A 575 18.73 -1.72 19.35
C PRO A 575 18.73 -1.21 20.78
N SER A 576 17.72 -0.43 21.16
CA SER A 576 17.52 0.02 22.55
C SER A 576 17.54 -1.16 23.53
N GLY A 577 18.15 -0.97 24.68
CA GLY A 577 18.32 -1.97 25.74
C GLY A 577 19.45 -2.96 25.53
N LYS A 578 20.09 -3.02 24.36
CA LYS A 578 21.15 -3.99 24.09
C LYS A 578 22.47 -3.54 24.68
N VAL A 579 23.21 -4.50 25.28
CA VAL A 579 24.59 -4.29 25.73
C VAL A 579 25.50 -4.20 24.50
N ILE A 580 26.30 -3.13 24.44
CA ILE A 580 27.30 -2.85 23.40
C ILE A 580 28.66 -3.43 23.87
N ILE A 581 29.03 -3.14 25.10
CA ILE A 581 30.22 -3.67 25.81
C ILE A 581 29.79 -4.20 27.17
N GLN A 582 30.33 -5.33 27.58
CA GLN A 582 30.11 -5.88 28.91
C GLN A 582 31.34 -5.64 29.81
N GLN A 583 31.14 -5.26 31.06
CA GLN A 583 32.20 -5.14 32.04
C GLN A 583 32.98 -6.45 32.16
N GLY A 584 34.31 -6.38 32.16
CA GLY A 584 35.20 -7.55 32.22
C GLY A 584 35.51 -8.18 30.84
N GLU A 585 34.91 -7.73 29.76
CA GLU A 585 35.19 -8.20 28.41
C GLU A 585 36.57 -7.73 27.93
N HIS A 586 37.34 -8.62 27.29
CA HIS A 586 38.61 -8.28 26.63
C HIS A 586 38.33 -7.93 25.16
N SER A 587 38.38 -6.65 24.83
CA SER A 587 38.21 -6.15 23.45
C SER A 587 39.10 -4.93 23.25
N ARG A 588 39.88 -4.91 22.17
CA ARG A 588 40.84 -3.85 21.83
C ARG A 588 40.34 -3.00 20.70
N SER A 589 39.23 -2.31 20.94
CA SER A 589 38.67 -1.38 19.95
C SER A 589 38.19 -0.11 20.65
N LEU A 590 38.29 1.02 19.91
CA LEU A 590 37.68 2.29 20.26
C LEU A 590 36.33 2.35 19.63
N LEU A 591 35.31 2.75 20.37
CA LEU A 591 33.92 2.84 19.90
C LEU A 591 33.47 4.29 19.97
N ILE A 592 32.99 4.82 18.84
CA ILE A 592 32.51 6.19 18.68
C ILE A 592 31.02 6.13 18.43
N ILE A 593 30.23 6.95 19.12
CA ILE A 593 28.79 7.02 18.95
C ILE A 593 28.50 7.89 17.74
N GLY A 594 28.13 7.25 16.64
CA GLY A 594 27.69 7.97 15.44
C GLY A 594 26.26 8.49 15.57
N ARG A 595 25.42 7.77 16.34
CA ARG A 595 24.03 8.15 16.62
C ARG A 595 23.50 7.41 17.83
N GLY A 596 22.61 8.07 18.60
CA GLY A 596 21.89 7.50 19.72
C GLY A 596 22.50 7.88 21.07
N VAL A 597 21.97 7.25 22.12
CA VAL A 597 22.35 7.50 23.52
C VAL A 597 22.82 6.20 24.15
N VAL A 598 24.00 6.22 24.75
CA VAL A 598 24.60 5.08 25.44
C VAL A 598 24.72 5.37 26.93
N ARG A 599 24.24 4.47 27.78
CA ARG A 599 24.41 4.52 29.22
C ARG A 599 25.63 3.67 29.62
N VAL A 600 26.50 4.26 30.38
CA VAL A 600 27.66 3.60 30.96
C VAL A 600 27.35 3.28 32.41
N SER A 601 27.39 2.00 32.79
CA SER A 601 27.12 1.54 34.13
C SER A 601 28.22 0.57 34.58
N ARG A 602 28.47 0.53 35.87
CA ARG A 602 29.41 -0.39 36.51
C ARG A 602 28.70 -1.21 37.57
N SER A 603 28.96 -2.50 37.56
CA SER A 603 28.47 -3.40 38.62
C SER A 603 29.52 -3.57 39.67
N ASP A 604 29.24 -3.05 40.86
CA ASP A 604 30.09 -3.25 42.07
C ASP A 604 29.26 -4.05 43.09
N ASN A 605 29.72 -5.24 43.48
CA ASN A 605 29.05 -6.12 44.44
C ASN A 605 27.56 -6.40 44.16
N GLY A 606 27.21 -6.57 42.89
CA GLY A 606 25.82 -6.88 42.46
C GLY A 606 24.87 -5.67 42.38
N ARG A 607 25.36 -4.46 42.68
CA ARG A 607 24.59 -3.21 42.46
C ARG A 607 25.11 -2.48 41.22
N GLU A 608 24.21 -2.18 40.30
CA GLU A 608 24.53 -1.44 39.07
C GLU A 608 24.50 0.07 39.37
N LYS A 609 25.67 0.74 39.21
CA LYS A 609 25.82 2.18 39.37
C LYS A 609 25.98 2.85 38.00
N ASN A 610 25.12 3.81 37.66
CA ASN A 610 25.26 4.60 36.46
C ASN A 610 26.42 5.57 36.59
N LEU A 611 27.37 5.53 35.65
CA LEU A 611 28.56 6.39 35.62
C LEU A 611 28.37 7.60 34.73
N ALA A 612 27.84 7.40 33.51
CA ALA A 612 27.65 8.46 32.51
C ALA A 612 26.55 8.11 31.49
N THR A 613 26.04 9.14 30.87
CA THR A 613 25.21 9.04 29.64
C THR A 613 25.94 9.73 28.51
N MET A 614 26.20 9.03 27.43
CA MET A 614 26.99 9.47 26.29
C MET A 614 26.09 9.67 25.06
N LEU A 615 26.39 10.68 24.24
CA LEU A 615 25.64 11.10 23.09
C LEU A 615 26.40 10.89 21.77
N ALA A 616 25.78 11.20 20.64
CA ALA A 616 26.44 11.19 19.33
C ALA A 616 27.64 12.16 19.32
N GLY A 617 28.79 11.69 18.85
CA GLY A 617 30.09 12.36 18.92
C GLY A 617 30.96 11.95 20.09
N ASP A 618 30.38 11.35 21.13
CA ASP A 618 31.17 10.79 22.24
C ASP A 618 31.80 9.45 21.85
N PHE A 619 32.82 9.06 22.60
CA PHE A 619 33.53 7.80 22.41
C PHE A 619 33.76 7.09 23.73
N PHE A 620 33.96 5.78 23.69
CA PHE A 620 34.24 4.94 24.87
C PHE A 620 35.11 3.75 24.51
N GLY A 621 35.73 3.15 25.54
CA GLY A 621 36.58 1.99 25.37
C GLY A 621 38.07 2.34 25.24
N GLU A 622 38.45 3.61 25.42
CA GLU A 622 39.81 4.13 25.35
C GLU A 622 40.76 3.49 26.37
N ARG A 623 40.26 3.18 27.57
CA ARG A 623 41.11 2.59 28.65
C ARG A 623 41.60 1.19 28.30
N ALA A 624 40.72 0.34 27.79
CA ALA A 624 41.12 -1.00 27.37
C ALA A 624 42.12 -0.99 26.21
N LEU A 625 42.19 0.11 25.50
CA LEU A 625 43.06 0.34 24.37
C LEU A 625 44.43 0.89 24.80
N LEU A 626 44.45 1.83 25.74
CA LEU A 626 45.71 2.46 26.26
C LEU A 626 46.43 1.61 27.28
N LEU A 627 45.68 0.88 28.12
CA LEU A 627 46.26 0.19 29.31
C LEU A 627 46.21 -1.35 29.20
N ASP A 628 45.69 -1.89 28.13
CA ASP A 628 45.45 -3.34 27.91
C ASP A 628 44.64 -4.00 29.04
N GLU A 629 43.75 -3.23 29.65
CA GLU A 629 42.87 -3.66 30.75
C GLU A 629 41.54 -4.20 30.23
N PRO A 630 40.85 -5.09 30.95
CA PRO A 630 39.48 -5.47 30.64
C PRO A 630 38.54 -4.26 30.68
N ARG A 631 37.44 -4.31 29.97
CA ARG A 631 36.42 -3.26 29.97
C ARG A 631 35.95 -2.94 31.38
N THR A 632 36.08 -1.70 31.79
CA THR A 632 35.84 -1.26 33.19
C THR A 632 34.37 -1.03 33.50
N ALA A 633 33.52 -0.94 32.50
CA ALA A 633 32.10 -0.66 32.63
C ALA A 633 31.27 -1.35 31.52
N THR A 634 29.99 -1.54 31.80
CA THR A 634 28.99 -2.01 30.83
C THR A 634 28.39 -0.82 30.10
N CYS A 635 28.44 -0.81 28.77
CA CYS A 635 27.82 0.20 27.92
C CYS A 635 26.58 -0.39 27.31
N ARG A 636 25.41 0.24 27.54
CA ARG A 636 24.10 -0.20 27.07
C ARG A 636 23.44 0.90 26.21
N ALA A 637 22.92 0.52 25.08
CA ALA A 637 22.15 1.41 24.24
C ALA A 637 20.82 1.80 24.94
N VAL A 638 20.62 3.08 25.22
CA VAL A 638 19.35 3.61 25.76
C VAL A 638 18.34 3.80 24.63
N THR A 639 18.81 4.40 23.54
CA THR A 639 18.09 4.49 22.27
C THR A 639 18.73 3.55 21.26
N PRO A 640 18.14 3.34 20.09
CA PRO A 640 18.86 2.68 19.01
C PRO A 640 20.13 3.45 18.65
N CYS A 641 21.28 2.78 18.77
CA CYS A 641 22.59 3.39 18.57
C CYS A 641 23.27 2.87 17.31
N SER A 642 23.96 3.75 16.59
CA SER A 642 24.92 3.39 15.57
C SER A 642 26.33 3.72 16.08
N ILE A 643 27.17 2.71 16.14
CA ILE A 643 28.51 2.77 16.70
C ILE A 643 29.52 2.55 15.59
N LEU A 644 30.53 3.41 15.55
CA LEU A 644 31.68 3.29 14.67
C LEU A 644 32.80 2.66 15.48
N GLU A 645 33.32 1.51 15.07
CA GLU A 645 34.37 0.77 15.73
C GLU A 645 35.68 0.93 14.99
N LEU A 646 36.68 1.37 15.69
CA LEU A 646 38.09 1.48 15.25
C LEU A 646 38.95 0.44 15.95
N SER A 647 39.58 -0.47 15.21
CA SER A 647 40.47 -1.48 15.75
C SER A 647 41.78 -0.89 16.25
N LEU A 648 42.39 -1.53 17.28
CA LEU A 648 43.67 -1.11 17.87
C LEU A 648 44.77 -0.91 16.81
N LYS A 649 44.93 -1.88 15.91
CA LYS A 649 45.98 -1.84 14.87
C LYS A 649 45.89 -0.57 14.00
N LYS A 650 44.70 -0.17 13.66
CA LYS A 650 44.47 1.03 12.85
C LYS A 650 44.68 2.33 13.61
N LEU A 651 44.34 2.31 14.89
CA LEU A 651 44.64 3.46 15.77
C LEU A 651 46.16 3.62 15.99
N GLU A 652 46.90 2.52 16.14
CA GLU A 652 48.39 2.52 16.25
C GLU A 652 49.00 3.10 14.98
N ASP A 653 48.56 2.68 13.78
CA ASP A 653 49.02 3.23 12.49
C ASP A 653 48.82 4.76 12.42
N ILE A 654 47.69 5.27 12.96
CA ILE A 654 47.38 6.70 13.02
C ILE A 654 48.26 7.41 14.05
N GLN A 655 48.45 6.81 15.22
CA GLN A 655 49.27 7.40 16.27
C GLN A 655 50.76 7.48 15.88
N GLU A 656 51.26 6.53 15.09
CA GLU A 656 52.58 6.61 14.50
C GLU A 656 52.73 7.75 13.51
N SER A 657 51.71 7.97 12.69
CA SER A 657 51.69 9.06 11.72
C SER A 657 51.41 10.44 12.31
N TYR A 658 50.62 10.49 13.41
CA TYR A 658 50.19 11.71 14.10
C TYR A 658 50.36 11.57 15.62
N PRO A 659 51.55 11.78 16.20
CA PRO A 659 51.80 11.65 17.65
C PRO A 659 50.90 12.50 18.53
N SER A 660 50.46 13.65 18.03
CA SER A 660 49.51 14.55 18.70
C SER A 660 48.13 13.93 18.99
N VAL A 661 47.70 12.94 18.22
CA VAL A 661 46.44 12.18 18.47
C VAL A 661 46.59 11.35 19.71
N ARG A 662 47.78 10.73 19.93
CA ARG A 662 48.08 9.96 21.12
C ARG A 662 48.11 10.83 22.37
N GLU A 663 48.80 11.96 22.33
CA GLU A 663 48.90 12.90 23.47
C GLU A 663 47.49 13.39 23.89
N LYS A 664 46.66 13.78 22.93
CA LYS A 664 45.28 14.20 23.23
C LYS A 664 44.42 13.07 23.77
N LEU A 665 44.55 11.83 23.25
CA LEU A 665 43.81 10.70 23.76
C LEU A 665 44.23 10.36 25.23
N GLU A 666 45.51 10.44 25.53
CA GLU A 666 46.01 10.27 26.89
C GLU A 666 45.60 11.41 27.84
N GLN A 667 45.51 12.64 27.33
CA GLN A 667 44.99 13.79 28.08
C GLN A 667 43.53 13.58 28.45
N VAL A 668 42.66 13.26 27.47
CA VAL A 668 41.23 13.02 27.70
C VAL A 668 41.01 11.84 28.66
N ASN A 669 41.81 10.80 28.56
CA ASN A 669 41.73 9.68 29.50
C ASN A 669 42.10 10.11 30.94
N ARG A 670 43.12 10.96 31.14
CA ARG A 670 43.47 11.55 32.45
C ARG A 670 42.34 12.41 33.01
N GLU A 671 41.76 13.26 32.22
CA GLU A 671 40.64 14.11 32.63
C GLU A 671 39.42 13.27 33.08
N ARG A 672 39.08 12.24 32.34
CA ARG A 672 37.97 11.32 32.72
C ARG A 672 38.24 10.54 33.99
N ILE A 673 39.48 10.16 34.25
CA ILE A 673 39.88 9.49 35.51
C ILE A 673 39.71 10.46 36.69
N LEU A 674 40.14 11.71 36.56
CA LEU A 674 40.01 12.72 37.59
C LEU A 674 38.51 13.03 37.88
N GLU A 675 37.71 13.25 36.87
CA GLU A 675 36.25 13.44 37.03
C GLU A 675 35.55 12.25 37.70
N GLN A 676 35.99 11.02 37.43
CA GLN A 676 35.44 9.84 38.10
C GLN A 676 35.84 9.78 39.55
N GLN A 677 37.09 10.17 39.88
CA GLN A 677 37.59 10.21 41.27
C GLN A 677 36.87 11.32 42.07
N GLU A 678 36.65 12.49 41.50
CA GLU A 678 35.91 13.58 42.13
C GLU A 678 34.44 13.21 42.40
N LYS A 679 33.76 12.56 41.46
CA LYS A 679 32.39 12.09 41.64
C LYS A 679 32.29 10.94 42.66
N MET A 680 33.33 10.15 42.82
CA MET A 680 33.41 9.12 43.88
C MET A 680 33.66 9.72 45.25
N SER A 681 34.52 10.73 45.37
CA SER A 681 34.80 11.42 46.64
C SER A 681 33.61 12.26 47.11
N ALA A 682 32.91 12.95 46.20
CA ALA A 682 31.73 13.72 46.57
C ALA A 682 30.57 12.82 47.05
N HIS A 683 30.42 11.63 46.51
CA HIS A 683 29.39 10.67 46.94
C HIS A 683 29.70 10.00 48.27
N ASN A 684 30.98 9.80 48.62
CA ASN A 684 31.39 9.28 49.93
C ASN A 684 31.18 10.33 51.03
N THR A 685 31.36 11.62 50.72
CA THR A 685 31.07 12.74 51.65
C THR A 685 29.59 12.94 51.92
N GLU A 686 28.70 12.69 50.94
CA GLU A 686 27.26 12.73 51.15
C GLU A 686 26.77 11.54 52.01
N ASN A 687 27.33 10.36 51.88
CA ASN A 687 26.98 9.20 52.72
C ASN A 687 27.49 9.30 54.14
N ASP A 688 28.64 9.94 54.40
CA ASP A 688 29.12 10.20 55.77
C ASP A 688 28.30 11.26 56.52
N ASN A 689 27.73 12.25 55.81
CA ASN A 689 26.88 13.25 56.42
C ASN A 689 25.45 12.78 56.73
N THR A 690 25.01 11.66 56.17
CA THR A 690 23.69 11.05 56.45
C THR A 690 23.69 10.10 57.64
N VAL A 691 24.85 9.75 58.19
CA VAL A 691 24.95 8.86 59.37
C VAL A 691 25.00 9.64 60.71
N VAL A 692 25.14 10.98 60.68
CA VAL A 692 25.32 11.80 61.91
C VAL A 692 24.01 12.45 62.43
N THR A 693 22.86 12.21 61.83
CA THR A 693 21.58 12.79 62.32
C THR A 693 20.52 11.76 62.66
N PHE A 694 20.86 10.72 63.44
CA PHE A 694 19.92 9.94 64.24
C PHE A 694 20.60 9.50 65.54
N ASN A 695 20.67 10.42 66.50
CA ASN A 695 20.67 10.15 67.93
C ASN A 695 19.80 11.15 68.64
#